data_f7ae4a60448a50bc94093675a05bcb91
#
_entry.id   f7ae4a60448a50bc94093675a05bcb91
#
_cell.length_a   1.000
_cell.length_b   1.000
_cell.length_c   1.000
_cell.angle_alpha   90.00
_cell.angle_beta   90.00
_cell.angle_gamma   90.00
#
_symmetry.space_group_name_H-M   'P 1'
#
loop_
_entity.id
_entity.type
_entity.pdbx_description
1 polymer ?
#
loop_
_entity_poly.entity_id
_entity_poly.type
_entity_poly.pdbx_seq_one_letter_code
_entity_poly.pdbx_strand_id
1 'polypeptide(L)'
;MKTMSSKTALVLMSILSLILTSCMDDKFNDINSKLNFANFDFKTTKQVKVNLSTLNMANQPIGGVFVELYSQNPLKTDGTLIANSTDFLMYKGLTNSEGKLNCELSPATTVDSIHVLVSHIGLPSFQQFKISSNDISITIGGNSVQSASKKVRSSVTGAILPDPIKNNGYYILGSWKNDGTPNYLWPTNDAIDNSLLTDINASLPERIKLPVSHPEYLTTSDEGNIVLIEDAEVWLTFVHEGAGFVNTLGYYTHPNDNAPSSKSAITDATIVYPNISFVNLGGGLVSGNKVQLLYLDPATQKYTTRFPSGTTIAWFLTANGFGGSKIGAGYGTYYSDKRFNPEVALDKKKHNVILNDTKRKLLLIGFEDLQREQSSDEDFNDAVFYSTVTPYTAVKTENYKPIDTPKDADEDGVTDSRDEYPNDKNKAFNNYYPSKNNVGTLAFEDLWPNKGDYDFNDLVIDYNYNQITNAQNLIVEINAALTVKAIGASLRNPFAIAFNTTPDNIKSVTGQQLNKNIFELNTNGTEMNQAKAVIPVFDDPFNVLGYTGSIVNTVVGGAYTAPKTINLKIELNNPVSVSSFGTAPYNPFIIVGGERSKEVHLPGSAPTDLVDTSLFGTGDDNTDLKSQKYYMSDKFLPWAINLPVQFAYPAEKQDITKAYLMFNNWANSRGYNYMDWYQDVKGYRDASKLFVKK
;
A
#
# COMPACT_ATOMS: atom_id res chain seq x y z
N MET A 1 -14.80 -50.34 44.24
CA MET A 1 -14.11 -49.23 43.63
C MET A 1 -13.16 -48.63 44.64
N LYS A 2 -11.84 -48.90 44.52
CA LYS A 2 -10.82 -48.33 45.42
C LYS A 2 -10.37 -47.02 44.88
N THR A 3 -10.53 -45.98 45.68
CA THR A 3 -10.03 -44.62 45.36
C THR A 3 -8.50 -44.61 45.39
N MET A 4 -7.86 -44.27 44.28
CA MET A 4 -6.40 -44.04 44.25
C MET A 4 -6.06 -42.80 45.07
N SER A 5 -5.00 -42.88 45.87
CA SER A 5 -4.55 -41.80 46.74
C SER A 5 -3.93 -40.65 45.93
N SER A 6 -4.13 -39.41 46.39
CA SER A 6 -3.66 -38.19 45.76
C SER A 6 -2.14 -38.13 45.49
N LYS A 7 -1.35 -38.90 46.21
CA LYS A 7 0.12 -38.99 46.04
C LYS A 7 0.54 -39.75 44.78
N THR A 8 -0.24 -40.75 44.36
CA THR A 8 0.07 -41.54 43.15
C THR A 8 -0.29 -40.76 41.88
N ALA A 9 -1.29 -39.89 41.94
CA ALA A 9 -1.65 -39.02 40.80
C ALA A 9 -0.58 -37.91 40.55
N LEU A 10 0.05 -37.39 41.62
CA LEU A 10 1.06 -36.37 41.51
C LEU A 10 2.38 -36.91 40.91
N VAL A 11 2.75 -38.16 41.28
CA VAL A 11 3.95 -38.81 40.71
C VAL A 11 3.76 -39.18 39.23
N LEU A 12 2.57 -39.61 38.82
CA LEU A 12 2.27 -39.90 37.44
C LEU A 12 2.23 -38.58 36.58
N MET A 13 1.79 -37.46 37.14
CA MET A 13 1.77 -36.17 36.44
C MET A 13 3.19 -35.57 36.27
N SER A 14 4.07 -35.75 37.26
CA SER A 14 5.47 -35.32 37.17
C SER A 14 6.31 -36.22 36.24
N ILE A 15 6.02 -37.49 36.15
CA ILE A 15 6.69 -38.41 35.20
C ILE A 15 6.21 -38.15 33.77
N LEU A 16 4.93 -37.79 33.59
CA LEU A 16 4.39 -37.45 32.26
C LEU A 16 4.91 -36.10 31.73
N SER A 17 5.16 -35.10 32.63
CA SER A 17 5.79 -33.83 32.22
C SER A 17 7.28 -33.97 31.88
N LEU A 18 8.01 -34.86 32.55
CA LEU A 18 9.41 -35.17 32.25
C LEU A 18 9.58 -35.96 30.93
N ILE A 19 8.63 -36.83 30.59
CA ILE A 19 8.66 -37.58 29.32
C ILE A 19 8.31 -36.67 28.13
N LEU A 20 7.44 -35.66 28.33
CA LEU A 20 7.12 -34.72 27.26
C LEU A 20 8.26 -33.73 26.97
N THR A 21 9.06 -33.34 27.99
CA THR A 21 10.24 -32.48 27.75
C THR A 21 11.39 -33.24 27.10
N SER A 22 11.63 -34.52 27.47
CA SER A 22 12.69 -35.32 26.85
C SER A 22 12.37 -35.73 25.40
N CYS A 23 11.09 -35.98 25.08
CA CYS A 23 10.69 -36.26 23.69
C CYS A 23 10.68 -35.02 22.78
N MET A 24 10.62 -33.81 23.32
CA MET A 24 10.76 -32.58 22.52
C MET A 24 12.24 -32.29 22.19
N ASP A 25 13.16 -32.52 23.13
CA ASP A 25 14.59 -32.33 22.92
C ASP A 25 15.17 -33.32 21.90
N ASP A 26 14.75 -34.58 21.94
CA ASP A 26 15.20 -35.61 20.99
C ASP A 26 14.67 -35.39 19.57
N LYS A 27 13.45 -34.88 19.40
CA LYS A 27 12.91 -34.52 18.11
C LYS A 27 13.57 -33.25 17.53
N PHE A 28 13.97 -32.33 18.40
CA PHE A 28 14.70 -31.12 17.96
C PHE A 28 16.11 -31.46 17.50
N ASN A 29 16.79 -32.38 18.15
CA ASN A 29 18.12 -32.86 17.74
C ASN A 29 18.07 -33.69 16.46
N ASP A 30 17.00 -34.46 16.21
CA ASP A 30 16.87 -35.29 15.00
C ASP A 30 16.49 -34.43 13.75
N ILE A 31 15.80 -33.29 13.96
CA ILE A 31 15.57 -32.30 12.90
C ILE A 31 16.87 -31.58 12.54
N ASN A 32 17.71 -31.27 13.51
CA ASN A 32 18.98 -30.60 13.31
C ASN A 32 20.02 -31.46 12.54
N SER A 33 19.93 -32.77 12.58
CA SER A 33 20.83 -33.68 11.85
C SER A 33 20.53 -33.80 10.36
N LYS A 34 19.36 -33.37 9.89
CA LYS A 34 18.91 -33.48 8.48
C LYS A 34 18.84 -32.18 7.70
N LEU A 35 19.06 -31.03 8.33
CA LEU A 35 18.96 -29.74 7.67
C LEU A 35 20.37 -29.20 7.37
N ASN A 36 20.61 -28.85 6.11
CA ASN A 36 21.88 -28.27 5.65
C ASN A 36 22.00 -26.82 6.16
N PHE A 37 22.88 -26.57 7.15
CA PHE A 37 23.09 -25.25 7.79
C PHE A 37 23.74 -24.19 6.88
N ALA A 38 23.93 -24.51 5.62
CA ALA A 38 24.76 -23.75 4.72
C ALA A 38 24.29 -22.33 4.39
N ASN A 39 23.02 -21.95 4.67
CA ASN A 39 22.42 -20.76 4.06
C ASN A 39 21.61 -19.86 5.00
N PHE A 40 21.87 -19.82 6.33
CA PHE A 40 21.26 -18.83 7.20
C PHE A 40 22.11 -17.55 7.20
N ASP A 41 21.52 -16.43 6.82
CA ASP A 41 22.20 -15.15 6.60
C ASP A 41 21.78 -14.05 7.59
N PHE A 42 21.18 -14.43 8.71
CA PHE A 42 20.73 -13.50 9.77
C PHE A 42 19.83 -12.36 9.30
N LYS A 43 19.21 -12.48 8.15
CA LYS A 43 18.28 -11.46 7.66
C LYS A 43 17.01 -11.41 8.49
N THR A 44 16.65 -10.23 8.93
CA THR A 44 15.37 -9.91 9.58
C THR A 44 14.33 -9.40 8.58
N THR A 45 14.72 -9.30 7.31
CA THR A 45 13.86 -8.95 6.17
C THR A 45 13.91 -10.04 5.12
N LYS A 46 12.89 -10.10 4.27
CA LYS A 46 12.83 -11.01 3.12
C LYS A 46 12.67 -10.23 1.83
N GLN A 47 13.31 -10.65 0.78
CA GLN A 47 13.10 -10.05 -0.54
C GLN A 47 11.86 -10.65 -1.18
N VAL A 48 10.95 -9.81 -1.65
CA VAL A 48 9.71 -10.19 -2.32
C VAL A 48 9.61 -9.45 -3.64
N LYS A 49 9.66 -10.18 -4.73
CA LYS A 49 9.39 -9.67 -6.06
C LYS A 49 7.90 -9.67 -6.32
N VAL A 50 7.36 -8.51 -6.67
CA VAL A 50 5.94 -8.32 -6.96
C VAL A 50 5.77 -8.06 -8.45
N ASN A 51 4.99 -8.92 -9.11
CA ASN A 51 4.57 -8.76 -10.52
C ASN A 51 3.06 -8.48 -10.52
N LEU A 52 2.68 -7.20 -10.58
CA LEU A 52 1.29 -6.78 -10.54
C LEU A 52 0.78 -6.49 -11.95
N SER A 53 -0.46 -6.89 -12.22
CA SER A 53 -1.18 -6.60 -13.46
C SER A 53 -2.56 -6.02 -13.16
N THR A 54 -2.98 -5.03 -13.93
CA THR A 54 -4.31 -4.40 -13.86
C THR A 54 -5.09 -4.65 -15.13
N LEU A 55 -6.32 -5.16 -15.00
CA LEU A 55 -7.17 -5.56 -16.11
C LEU A 55 -8.58 -4.98 -15.95
N ASN A 56 -9.17 -4.50 -17.05
CA ASN A 56 -10.59 -4.16 -17.07
C ASN A 56 -11.47 -5.44 -17.12
N MET A 57 -12.78 -5.28 -17.05
CA MET A 57 -13.71 -6.40 -17.06
C MET A 57 -13.75 -7.19 -18.38
N ALA A 58 -13.17 -6.68 -19.45
CA ALA A 58 -12.93 -7.40 -20.70
C ALA A 58 -11.58 -8.13 -20.73
N ASN A 59 -10.87 -8.19 -19.58
CA ASN A 59 -9.51 -8.73 -19.43
C ASN A 59 -8.46 -8.01 -20.31
N GLN A 60 -8.70 -6.73 -20.64
CA GLN A 60 -7.74 -5.90 -21.34
C GLN A 60 -6.90 -5.12 -20.32
N PRO A 61 -5.60 -4.89 -20.60
CA PRO A 61 -4.73 -4.13 -19.68
C PRO A 61 -5.21 -2.70 -19.46
N ILE A 62 -5.11 -2.22 -18.23
CA ILE A 62 -5.28 -0.81 -17.87
C ILE A 62 -3.92 -0.27 -17.43
N GLY A 63 -3.33 0.65 -18.20
CA GLY A 63 -2.11 1.38 -17.85
C GLY A 63 -2.40 2.67 -17.09
N GLY A 64 -1.37 3.23 -16.44
CA GLY A 64 -1.48 4.48 -15.70
C GLY A 64 -2.24 4.36 -14.37
N VAL A 65 -2.38 3.15 -13.86
CA VAL A 65 -3.05 2.89 -12.58
C VAL A 65 -2.08 3.15 -11.43
N PHE A 66 -2.45 4.06 -10.52
CA PHE A 66 -1.68 4.32 -9.31
C PHE A 66 -1.92 3.23 -8.29
N VAL A 67 -0.83 2.61 -7.83
CA VAL A 67 -0.82 1.46 -6.92
C VAL A 67 0.05 1.77 -5.71
N GLU A 68 -0.44 1.44 -4.52
CA GLU A 68 0.30 1.50 -3.26
C GLU A 68 0.32 0.12 -2.61
N LEU A 69 1.47 -0.27 -2.10
CA LEU A 69 1.70 -1.57 -1.46
C LEU A 69 2.05 -1.38 0.01
N TYR A 70 1.27 -1.99 0.89
CA TYR A 70 1.38 -1.83 2.34
C TYR A 70 1.71 -3.15 3.04
N SER A 71 2.46 -3.08 4.14
CA SER A 71 2.78 -4.23 5.01
C SER A 71 1.65 -4.60 5.97
N GLN A 72 0.67 -3.71 6.18
CA GLN A 72 -0.52 -3.91 7.00
C GLN A 72 -1.72 -3.26 6.32
N ASN A 73 -2.94 -3.62 6.73
CA ASN A 73 -4.13 -2.98 6.20
C ASN A 73 -4.13 -1.47 6.52
N PRO A 74 -4.08 -0.58 5.51
CA PRO A 74 -4.05 0.86 5.72
C PRO A 74 -5.44 1.47 5.95
N LEU A 75 -6.53 0.67 5.84
CA LEU A 75 -7.90 1.16 5.88
C LEU A 75 -8.55 0.90 7.25
N LYS A 76 -9.41 1.83 7.66
CA LYS A 76 -10.39 1.64 8.73
C LYS A 76 -11.57 0.79 8.21
N THR A 77 -12.49 0.49 9.12
CA THR A 77 -13.74 -0.23 8.79
C THR A 77 -14.71 0.56 7.90
N ASP A 78 -14.55 1.89 7.85
CA ASP A 78 -15.31 2.78 6.98
C ASP A 78 -14.67 2.99 5.59
N GLY A 79 -13.56 2.31 5.28
CA GLY A 79 -12.85 2.43 4.02
C GLY A 79 -11.82 3.56 3.97
N THR A 80 -11.82 4.49 4.93
CA THR A 80 -10.86 5.60 4.97
C THR A 80 -9.47 5.16 5.46
N LEU A 81 -8.42 5.89 5.08
CA LEU A 81 -7.06 5.61 5.54
C LEU A 81 -6.92 5.85 7.06
N ILE A 82 -6.16 4.98 7.73
CA ILE A 82 -5.72 5.24 9.11
C ILE A 82 -4.70 6.39 9.11
N ALA A 83 -4.67 7.18 10.19
CA ALA A 83 -3.86 8.40 10.29
C ALA A 83 -2.35 8.19 10.04
N ASN A 84 -1.84 7.02 10.38
CA ASN A 84 -0.43 6.64 10.22
C ASN A 84 -0.20 5.59 9.11
N SER A 85 -1.05 5.53 8.10
CA SER A 85 -0.93 4.56 6.98
C SER A 85 0.43 4.61 6.30
N THR A 86 1.06 5.79 6.22
CA THR A 86 2.39 5.98 5.63
C THR A 86 3.50 5.21 6.38
N ASP A 87 3.27 4.81 7.64
CA ASP A 87 4.23 4.00 8.40
C ASP A 87 4.27 2.54 7.94
N PHE A 88 3.29 2.12 7.15
CA PHE A 88 3.16 0.78 6.59
C PHE A 88 3.32 0.74 5.08
N LEU A 89 3.45 1.89 4.43
CA LEU A 89 3.66 1.99 2.98
C LEU A 89 5.07 1.52 2.61
N MET A 90 5.14 0.48 1.78
CA MET A 90 6.38 -0.12 1.31
C MET A 90 6.79 0.37 -0.08
N TYR A 91 5.80 0.64 -0.94
CA TYR A 91 6.04 1.06 -2.33
C TYR A 91 4.82 1.74 -2.93
N LYS A 92 5.05 2.66 -3.85
CA LYS A 92 4.02 3.23 -4.74
C LYS A 92 4.58 3.50 -6.12
N GLY A 93 3.70 3.42 -7.13
CA GLY A 93 4.06 3.64 -8.52
C GLY A 93 2.88 3.48 -9.47
N LEU A 94 3.14 3.63 -10.77
CA LEU A 94 2.15 3.47 -11.83
C LEU A 94 2.32 2.15 -12.59
N THR A 95 1.22 1.57 -13.04
CA THR A 95 1.30 0.52 -14.05
C THR A 95 1.66 1.11 -15.42
N ASN A 96 2.47 0.40 -16.18
CA ASN A 96 2.85 0.80 -17.54
C ASN A 96 1.66 0.63 -18.53
N SER A 97 1.87 0.97 -19.80
CA SER A 97 0.83 0.85 -20.85
C SER A 97 0.29 -0.57 -21.04
N GLU A 98 1.02 -1.61 -20.60
CA GLU A 98 0.57 -2.99 -20.59
C GLU A 98 -0.16 -3.39 -19.30
N GLY A 99 -0.48 -2.43 -18.43
CA GLY A 99 -1.11 -2.65 -17.14
C GLY A 99 -0.21 -3.35 -16.12
N LYS A 100 1.11 -3.26 -16.24
CA LYS A 100 2.06 -3.97 -15.38
C LYS A 100 2.84 -3.04 -14.48
N LEU A 101 3.02 -3.44 -13.22
CA LEU A 101 3.95 -2.85 -12.26
C LEU A 101 4.79 -3.97 -11.66
N ASN A 102 6.12 -3.87 -11.83
CA ASN A 102 7.07 -4.81 -11.25
C ASN A 102 7.94 -4.06 -10.25
N CYS A 103 8.03 -4.55 -9.02
CA CYS A 103 8.90 -3.99 -7.99
C CYS A 103 9.47 -5.07 -7.09
N GLU A 104 10.50 -4.72 -6.33
CA GLU A 104 11.05 -5.55 -5.27
C GLU A 104 10.89 -4.86 -3.93
N LEU A 105 10.41 -5.61 -2.95
CA LEU A 105 10.18 -5.16 -1.58
C LEU A 105 11.11 -5.90 -0.63
N SER A 106 11.45 -5.25 0.49
CA SER A 106 12.23 -5.86 1.57
C SER A 106 11.52 -5.78 2.91
N PRO A 107 10.28 -6.33 3.04
CA PRO A 107 9.54 -6.30 4.29
C PRO A 107 10.23 -7.09 5.39
N ALA A 108 9.91 -6.77 6.65
CA ALA A 108 10.28 -7.60 7.79
C ALA A 108 9.81 -9.06 7.58
N THR A 109 10.57 -10.04 8.09
CA THR A 109 10.22 -11.47 7.95
C THR A 109 8.87 -11.81 8.54
N THR A 110 8.38 -11.02 9.50
CA THR A 110 7.07 -11.15 10.16
C THR A 110 5.88 -10.73 9.28
N VAL A 111 6.10 -9.98 8.21
CA VAL A 111 5.03 -9.56 7.29
C VAL A 111 4.63 -10.75 6.43
N ASP A 112 3.40 -11.22 6.53
CA ASP A 112 2.89 -12.41 5.82
C ASP A 112 2.01 -12.08 4.60
N SER A 113 1.59 -10.83 4.46
CA SER A 113 0.68 -10.38 3.41
C SER A 113 1.07 -9.01 2.88
N ILE A 114 0.76 -8.75 1.62
CA ILE A 114 0.80 -7.43 0.99
C ILE A 114 -0.64 -6.95 0.82
N HIS A 115 -0.89 -5.75 1.27
CA HIS A 115 -2.15 -5.04 1.09
C HIS A 115 -1.99 -4.06 -0.06
N VAL A 116 -2.76 -4.27 -1.12
CA VAL A 116 -2.70 -3.48 -2.35
C VAL A 116 -3.84 -2.49 -2.36
N LEU A 117 -3.50 -1.23 -2.44
CA LEU A 117 -4.44 -0.15 -2.61
C LEU A 117 -4.30 0.43 -4.01
N VAL A 118 -5.42 0.53 -4.72
CA VAL A 118 -5.47 1.00 -6.11
C VAL A 118 -6.31 2.27 -6.17
N SER A 119 -5.77 3.31 -6.75
CA SER A 119 -6.50 4.56 -6.96
C SER A 119 -6.86 4.69 -8.43
N HIS A 120 -7.87 3.95 -8.85
CA HIS A 120 -8.36 3.98 -10.22
C HIS A 120 -9.81 3.52 -10.29
N ILE A 121 -10.70 4.43 -10.69
CA ILE A 121 -12.11 4.14 -10.93
C ILE A 121 -12.25 3.06 -12.00
N GLY A 122 -13.09 2.07 -11.75
CA GLY A 122 -13.27 0.90 -12.60
C GLY A 122 -12.46 -0.34 -12.18
N LEU A 123 -11.62 -0.21 -11.14
CA LEU A 123 -10.90 -1.33 -10.52
C LEU A 123 -11.27 -1.46 -9.04
N PRO A 124 -11.17 -2.66 -8.44
CA PRO A 124 -11.29 -2.82 -6.99
C PRO A 124 -10.24 -1.98 -6.28
N SER A 125 -10.66 -1.13 -5.34
CA SER A 125 -9.79 -0.17 -4.64
C SER A 125 -8.82 -0.83 -3.64
N PHE A 126 -9.19 -1.98 -3.05
CA PHE A 126 -8.39 -2.67 -2.04
C PHE A 126 -8.43 -4.19 -2.18
N GLN A 127 -7.26 -4.83 -2.08
CA GLN A 127 -7.12 -6.29 -2.01
C GLN A 127 -5.92 -6.70 -1.16
N GLN A 128 -6.01 -7.88 -0.54
CA GLN A 128 -4.93 -8.47 0.26
C GLN A 128 -4.41 -9.74 -0.40
N PHE A 129 -3.08 -9.89 -0.45
CA PHE A 129 -2.40 -11.06 -1.03
C PHE A 129 -1.38 -11.62 -0.05
N LYS A 130 -1.46 -12.93 0.19
CA LYS A 130 -0.50 -13.62 1.06
C LYS A 130 0.85 -13.76 0.37
N ILE A 131 1.93 -13.52 1.10
CA ILE A 131 3.30 -13.77 0.62
C ILE A 131 3.59 -15.26 0.78
N SER A 132 3.37 -16.03 -0.29
CA SER A 132 3.57 -17.49 -0.32
C SER A 132 4.95 -17.90 -0.87
N SER A 133 5.66 -16.98 -1.50
CA SER A 133 6.99 -17.18 -2.10
C SER A 133 7.71 -15.84 -2.24
N ASN A 134 8.98 -15.88 -2.60
CA ASN A 134 9.77 -14.66 -2.88
C ASN A 134 9.43 -14.01 -4.24
N ASP A 135 8.59 -14.64 -5.06
CA ASP A 135 8.09 -14.11 -6.32
C ASP A 135 6.58 -14.32 -6.33
N ILE A 136 5.81 -13.22 -6.32
CA ILE A 136 4.35 -13.23 -6.26
C ILE A 136 3.78 -12.51 -7.48
N SER A 137 2.74 -13.09 -8.06
CA SER A 137 1.96 -12.49 -9.14
C SER A 137 0.60 -12.05 -8.60
N ILE A 138 0.25 -10.80 -8.85
CA ILE A 138 -0.97 -10.15 -8.40
C ILE A 138 -1.74 -9.70 -9.64
N THR A 139 -3.04 -9.97 -9.69
CA THR A 139 -3.94 -9.42 -10.73
C THR A 139 -5.06 -8.66 -10.05
N ILE A 140 -5.20 -7.39 -10.39
CA ILE A 140 -6.28 -6.51 -9.95
C ILE A 140 -7.28 -6.33 -11.08
N GLY A 141 -8.57 -6.50 -10.77
CA GLY A 141 -9.63 -6.48 -11.77
C GLY A 141 -9.67 -7.75 -12.60
N GLY A 142 -10.10 -7.61 -13.85
CA GLY A 142 -10.34 -8.73 -14.75
C GLY A 142 -11.62 -9.50 -14.42
N ASN A 143 -12.08 -10.29 -15.36
CA ASN A 143 -13.23 -11.17 -15.17
C ASN A 143 -12.76 -12.60 -14.94
N SER A 144 -12.79 -13.06 -13.69
CA SER A 144 -12.45 -14.44 -13.32
C SER A 144 -13.56 -15.46 -13.71
N VAL A 145 -14.73 -14.97 -14.04
CA VAL A 145 -15.82 -15.81 -14.56
C VAL A 145 -15.65 -15.89 -16.06
N GLN A 146 -15.11 -16.99 -16.57
CA GLN A 146 -15.29 -17.32 -17.98
C GLN A 146 -16.79 -17.36 -18.25
N SER A 147 -17.29 -16.31 -18.89
CA SER A 147 -18.66 -16.27 -19.38
C SER A 147 -18.83 -17.44 -20.34
N ALA A 148 -19.46 -18.51 -19.86
CA ALA A 148 -20.10 -19.43 -20.78
C ALA A 148 -21.04 -18.55 -21.62
N SER A 149 -20.65 -18.30 -22.86
CA SER A 149 -21.42 -17.54 -23.82
C SER A 149 -22.75 -18.28 -24.05
N LYS A 150 -23.73 -18.00 -23.20
CA LYS A 150 -25.12 -18.31 -23.51
C LYS A 150 -25.46 -17.43 -24.70
N LYS A 151 -25.58 -18.05 -25.88
CA LYS A 151 -26.23 -17.43 -27.03
C LYS A 151 -27.60 -16.96 -26.58
N VAL A 152 -27.70 -15.71 -26.20
CA VAL A 152 -28.99 -15.05 -25.98
C VAL A 152 -29.56 -14.77 -27.37
N ARG A 153 -30.70 -15.37 -27.68
CA ARG A 153 -31.44 -15.06 -28.87
C ARG A 153 -31.82 -13.58 -28.84
N SER A 154 -31.24 -12.82 -29.75
CA SER A 154 -31.65 -11.47 -30.07
C SER A 154 -32.99 -11.49 -30.75
N SER A 155 -34.02 -11.03 -30.08
CA SER A 155 -35.16 -10.26 -30.60
C SER A 155 -36.11 -9.97 -29.45
N VAL A 156 -35.93 -8.83 -28.77
CA VAL A 156 -36.97 -8.29 -27.91
C VAL A 156 -37.65 -7.15 -28.67
N THR A 157 -38.46 -7.52 -29.62
CA THR A 157 -39.57 -6.68 -30.08
C THR A 157 -40.71 -6.90 -29.10
N GLY A 158 -40.96 -5.90 -28.22
CA GLY A 158 -42.08 -5.91 -27.26
C GLY A 158 -41.73 -6.51 -25.91
N ALA A 159 -40.74 -5.98 -25.18
CA ALA A 159 -40.53 -6.32 -23.79
C ALA A 159 -41.81 -5.95 -23.00
N ILE A 160 -42.43 -6.95 -22.35
CA ILE A 160 -43.50 -6.69 -21.38
C ILE A 160 -42.85 -5.95 -20.22
N LEU A 161 -43.21 -4.67 -20.00
CA LEU A 161 -42.74 -3.88 -18.87
C LEU A 161 -43.24 -4.51 -17.57
N PRO A 162 -42.46 -4.47 -16.50
CA PRO A 162 -42.89 -5.03 -15.22
C PRO A 162 -44.06 -4.23 -14.65
N ASP A 163 -44.91 -4.91 -13.89
CA ASP A 163 -45.91 -4.21 -13.10
C ASP A 163 -45.22 -3.45 -11.95
N PRO A 164 -45.70 -2.25 -11.59
CA PRO A 164 -45.17 -1.49 -10.47
C PRO A 164 -45.40 -2.22 -9.14
N ILE A 165 -44.34 -2.81 -8.60
CA ILE A 165 -44.38 -3.55 -7.32
C ILE A 165 -43.51 -2.79 -6.32
N LYS A 166 -43.87 -2.82 -5.02
CA LYS A 166 -43.10 -2.24 -3.93
C LYS A 166 -42.39 -3.31 -3.11
N ASN A 167 -41.14 -3.02 -2.76
CA ASN A 167 -40.34 -3.72 -1.76
C ASN A 167 -39.99 -2.73 -0.64
N ASN A 168 -40.49 -2.98 0.57
CA ASN A 168 -40.26 -2.14 1.75
C ASN A 168 -40.49 -0.63 1.52
N GLY A 169 -41.55 -0.28 0.77
CA GLY A 169 -41.93 1.12 0.50
C GLY A 169 -41.41 1.70 -0.82
N TYR A 170 -40.38 1.12 -1.43
CA TYR A 170 -39.81 1.55 -2.70
C TYR A 170 -40.42 0.75 -3.87
N TYR A 171 -40.66 1.38 -4.99
CA TYR A 171 -40.90 0.68 -6.24
C TYR A 171 -39.65 -0.03 -6.72
N ILE A 172 -39.80 -1.15 -7.42
CA ILE A 172 -38.73 -1.96 -7.97
C ILE A 172 -38.95 -2.22 -9.46
N LEU A 173 -37.85 -2.27 -10.23
CA LEU A 173 -37.88 -2.55 -11.65
C LEU A 173 -37.95 -4.07 -11.99
N GLY A 174 -37.83 -4.90 -10.95
CA GLY A 174 -37.85 -6.36 -11.06
C GLY A 174 -37.19 -7.05 -9.87
N SER A 175 -37.01 -8.36 -9.96
CA SER A 175 -36.31 -9.14 -8.93
C SER A 175 -34.79 -9.03 -9.07
N TRP A 176 -34.06 -9.48 -8.02
CA TRP A 176 -32.60 -9.55 -8.00
C TRP A 176 -32.10 -10.85 -7.36
N LYS A 177 -30.84 -11.16 -7.52
CA LYS A 177 -30.15 -12.31 -6.92
C LYS A 177 -29.86 -12.06 -5.44
N ASN A 178 -29.36 -13.08 -4.74
CA ASN A 178 -29.01 -12.98 -3.30
C ASN A 178 -27.90 -11.95 -3.00
N ASP A 179 -27.05 -11.67 -3.95
CA ASP A 179 -25.98 -10.65 -3.90
C ASP A 179 -26.45 -9.24 -4.29
N GLY A 180 -27.74 -9.09 -4.62
CA GLY A 180 -28.34 -7.82 -5.06
C GLY A 180 -28.20 -7.53 -6.55
N THR A 181 -27.58 -8.41 -7.34
CA THR A 181 -27.49 -8.23 -8.80
C THR A 181 -28.88 -8.23 -9.40
N PRO A 182 -29.31 -7.16 -10.12
CA PRO A 182 -30.62 -7.12 -10.76
C PRO A 182 -30.77 -8.19 -11.83
N ASN A 183 -31.93 -8.88 -11.89
CA ASN A 183 -32.28 -9.78 -12.98
C ASN A 183 -32.75 -9.03 -14.23
N TYR A 184 -32.96 -7.72 -14.12
CA TYR A 184 -33.35 -6.79 -15.17
C TYR A 184 -32.18 -5.98 -15.75
N LEU A 185 -30.93 -6.38 -15.50
CA LEU A 185 -29.78 -5.83 -16.21
C LEU A 185 -29.93 -6.04 -17.69
N TRP A 186 -29.52 -5.03 -18.47
CA TRP A 186 -29.50 -5.19 -19.94
C TRP A 186 -28.55 -6.32 -20.32
N PRO A 187 -28.89 -7.16 -21.29
CA PRO A 187 -28.11 -8.36 -21.63
C PRO A 187 -26.69 -8.08 -22.14
N THR A 188 -26.47 -6.88 -22.66
CA THR A 188 -25.17 -6.45 -23.18
C THR A 188 -24.65 -5.29 -22.33
N ASN A 189 -23.47 -5.46 -21.73
CA ASN A 189 -22.78 -4.40 -21.01
C ASN A 189 -22.32 -3.30 -21.97
N ASP A 190 -22.30 -2.08 -21.49
CA ASP A 190 -21.61 -1.00 -22.18
C ASP A 190 -20.11 -1.22 -22.18
N ALA A 191 -19.45 -0.89 -23.26
CA ALA A 191 -17.99 -0.85 -23.32
C ALA A 191 -17.50 0.46 -22.69
N ILE A 192 -16.84 0.34 -21.55
CA ILE A 192 -16.17 1.46 -20.89
C ILE A 192 -14.71 1.39 -21.30
N ASP A 193 -14.29 2.32 -22.16
CA ASP A 193 -12.92 2.37 -22.65
C ASP A 193 -11.98 3.11 -21.68
N ASN A 194 -10.68 2.91 -21.87
CA ASN A 194 -9.67 3.53 -20.99
C ASN A 194 -9.69 5.06 -21.07
N SER A 195 -10.09 5.65 -22.21
CA SER A 195 -10.15 7.11 -22.33
C SER A 195 -11.28 7.71 -21.49
N LEU A 196 -12.42 7.01 -21.39
CA LEU A 196 -13.49 7.42 -20.47
C LEU A 196 -13.06 7.27 -19.02
N LEU A 197 -12.45 6.15 -18.65
CA LEU A 197 -11.96 5.91 -17.29
C LEU A 197 -10.91 6.97 -16.90
N THR A 198 -10.03 7.35 -17.81
CA THR A 198 -9.04 8.38 -17.59
C THR A 198 -9.68 9.74 -17.28
N ASP A 199 -10.68 10.16 -18.06
CA ASP A 199 -11.41 11.42 -17.84
C ASP A 199 -12.25 11.36 -16.55
N ILE A 200 -12.85 10.20 -16.22
CA ILE A 200 -13.56 10.01 -14.95
C ILE A 200 -12.60 10.13 -13.75
N ASN A 201 -11.42 9.49 -13.83
CA ASN A 201 -10.41 9.58 -12.77
C ASN A 201 -9.84 11.00 -12.61
N ALA A 202 -9.80 11.81 -13.68
CA ALA A 202 -9.44 13.22 -13.59
C ALA A 202 -10.52 14.04 -12.90
N SER A 203 -11.81 13.71 -13.14
CA SER A 203 -12.96 14.44 -12.63
C SER A 203 -13.30 14.11 -11.17
N LEU A 204 -13.20 12.83 -10.79
CA LEU A 204 -13.54 12.28 -9.47
C LEU A 204 -12.36 11.41 -8.97
N PRO A 205 -11.20 12.03 -8.67
CA PRO A 205 -10.00 11.27 -8.35
C PRO A 205 -10.13 10.57 -6.99
N GLU A 206 -9.92 9.27 -6.98
CA GLU A 206 -9.98 8.40 -5.80
C GLU A 206 -9.13 8.94 -4.64
N ARG A 207 -9.74 9.10 -3.46
CA ARG A 207 -9.13 9.62 -2.23
C ARG A 207 -8.53 11.02 -2.32
N ILE A 208 -9.00 11.83 -3.27
CA ILE A 208 -8.67 13.25 -3.35
C ILE A 208 -9.95 14.04 -3.15
N LYS A 209 -10.00 14.84 -2.09
CA LYS A 209 -11.19 15.62 -1.75
C LYS A 209 -11.64 16.52 -2.88
N LEU A 210 -12.83 16.30 -3.39
CA LEU A 210 -13.43 17.10 -4.47
C LEU A 210 -13.53 18.62 -4.11
N PRO A 211 -13.80 19.02 -2.85
CA PRO A 211 -13.73 20.45 -2.47
C PRO A 211 -12.35 21.10 -2.67
N VAL A 212 -11.29 20.30 -2.81
CA VAL A 212 -9.91 20.78 -3.04
C VAL A 212 -9.56 20.73 -4.52
N SER A 213 -9.85 19.60 -5.18
CA SER A 213 -9.49 19.38 -6.60
C SER A 213 -10.44 20.11 -7.56
N HIS A 214 -11.74 20.07 -7.30
CA HIS A 214 -12.79 20.62 -8.19
C HIS A 214 -13.89 21.32 -7.38
N PRO A 215 -13.57 22.41 -6.66
CA PRO A 215 -14.58 23.13 -5.84
C PRO A 215 -15.76 23.62 -6.69
N GLU A 216 -15.56 23.86 -8.00
CA GLU A 216 -16.59 24.30 -8.96
C GLU A 216 -17.70 23.26 -9.16
N TYR A 217 -17.46 21.97 -8.91
CA TYR A 217 -18.49 20.92 -9.00
C TYR A 217 -19.46 20.94 -7.81
N LEU A 218 -19.08 21.61 -6.74
CA LEU A 218 -19.85 21.68 -5.48
C LEU A 218 -20.56 23.00 -5.26
N THR A 219 -20.57 23.90 -6.26
CA THR A 219 -21.28 25.18 -6.13
C THR A 219 -22.78 24.96 -5.92
N THR A 220 -23.42 25.89 -5.21
CA THR A 220 -24.83 25.77 -4.85
C THR A 220 -25.78 25.91 -6.05
N SER A 221 -25.29 26.42 -7.17
CA SER A 221 -26.04 26.57 -8.42
C SER A 221 -26.11 25.31 -9.28
N ASP A 222 -25.24 24.30 -8.99
CA ASP A 222 -25.16 23.11 -9.84
C ASP A 222 -26.25 22.11 -9.48
N GLU A 223 -26.91 21.59 -10.52
CA GLU A 223 -27.98 20.61 -10.42
C GLU A 223 -27.41 19.22 -10.16
N GLY A 224 -27.96 18.52 -9.15
CA GLY A 224 -27.69 17.10 -8.89
C GLY A 224 -28.66 16.16 -9.59
N ASN A 225 -29.53 16.65 -10.48
CA ASN A 225 -30.65 15.95 -11.11
C ASN A 225 -30.55 16.00 -12.63
N ILE A 226 -31.18 15.04 -13.33
CA ILE A 226 -31.37 15.11 -14.79
C ILE A 226 -32.68 15.81 -15.11
N VAL A 227 -32.60 16.94 -15.81
CA VAL A 227 -33.75 17.76 -16.20
C VAL A 227 -34.07 17.55 -17.67
N LEU A 228 -35.24 17.01 -17.98
CA LEU A 228 -35.70 16.72 -19.33
C LEU A 228 -36.56 17.86 -19.89
N ILE A 229 -36.24 18.31 -21.10
CA ILE A 229 -36.97 19.33 -21.87
C ILE A 229 -37.64 18.77 -23.13
N GLU A 230 -37.43 17.50 -23.44
CA GLU A 230 -38.08 16.71 -24.46
C GLU A 230 -38.36 15.32 -23.92
N ASP A 231 -39.28 14.55 -24.59
CA ASP A 231 -39.52 13.16 -24.27
C ASP A 231 -38.29 12.30 -24.54
N ALA A 232 -37.85 11.48 -23.57
CA ALA A 232 -36.62 10.72 -23.70
C ALA A 232 -36.65 9.33 -23.05
N GLU A 233 -35.83 8.43 -23.58
CA GLU A 233 -35.41 7.21 -22.89
C GLU A 233 -34.13 7.45 -22.14
N VAL A 234 -34.04 6.93 -20.90
CA VAL A 234 -32.93 7.15 -19.99
C VAL A 234 -32.34 5.82 -19.52
N TRP A 235 -31.04 5.70 -19.60
CA TRP A 235 -30.28 4.55 -19.17
C TRP A 235 -29.27 4.92 -18.11
N LEU A 236 -29.01 4.03 -17.16
CA LEU A 236 -27.99 4.20 -16.14
C LEU A 236 -27.01 3.04 -16.19
N THR A 237 -25.74 3.36 -16.36
CA THR A 237 -24.64 2.39 -16.45
C THR A 237 -23.75 2.51 -15.22
N PHE A 238 -23.52 1.40 -14.53
CA PHE A 238 -22.60 1.29 -13.40
C PHE A 238 -21.15 1.34 -13.89
N VAL A 239 -20.32 2.15 -13.25
CA VAL A 239 -18.89 2.29 -13.54
C VAL A 239 -18.04 1.74 -12.41
N HIS A 240 -18.30 2.22 -11.16
CA HIS A 240 -17.41 1.96 -10.03
C HIS A 240 -18.17 2.05 -8.71
N GLU A 241 -17.63 1.35 -7.72
CA GLU A 241 -17.96 1.47 -6.30
C GLU A 241 -16.64 1.61 -5.53
N GLY A 242 -16.46 2.75 -4.84
CA GLY A 242 -15.32 3.07 -4.00
C GLY A 242 -15.57 2.79 -2.51
N ALA A 243 -16.83 2.59 -2.13
CA ALA A 243 -17.24 2.41 -0.73
C ALA A 243 -17.04 0.98 -0.21
N GLY A 244 -16.93 0.85 1.11
CA GLY A 244 -16.96 -0.44 1.81
C GLY A 244 -18.37 -0.93 2.18
N PHE A 245 -19.45 -0.23 1.79
CA PHE A 245 -20.83 -0.53 2.15
C PHE A 245 -21.61 -1.16 0.99
N VAL A 246 -22.57 -2.00 1.31
CA VAL A 246 -23.52 -2.54 0.33
C VAL A 246 -24.63 -1.51 0.05
N ASN A 247 -24.29 -0.47 -0.70
CA ASN A 247 -25.13 0.68 -0.97
C ASN A 247 -26.28 0.34 -1.93
N THR A 248 -27.41 1.05 -1.79
CA THR A 248 -28.57 0.93 -2.68
C THR A 248 -28.81 2.25 -3.39
N LEU A 249 -28.96 2.23 -4.73
CA LEU A 249 -29.27 3.39 -5.55
C LEU A 249 -30.69 3.35 -6.07
N GLY A 250 -31.36 4.51 -6.01
CA GLY A 250 -32.67 4.72 -6.60
C GLY A 250 -32.87 6.12 -7.15
N TYR A 251 -34.01 6.32 -7.81
CA TYR A 251 -34.44 7.62 -8.32
C TYR A 251 -35.91 7.86 -7.97
N TYR A 252 -36.32 9.11 -8.11
CA TYR A 252 -37.72 9.55 -8.10
C TYR A 252 -37.90 10.65 -9.14
N THR A 253 -39.16 10.92 -9.51
CA THR A 253 -39.45 11.91 -10.54
C THR A 253 -40.35 13.03 -10.00
N HIS A 254 -40.24 14.19 -10.61
CA HIS A 254 -41.14 15.31 -10.36
C HIS A 254 -41.18 16.27 -11.56
N PRO A 255 -42.20 17.12 -11.72
CA PRO A 255 -42.18 18.20 -12.71
C PRO A 255 -41.01 19.15 -12.49
N ASN A 256 -40.44 19.72 -13.57
CA ASN A 256 -39.26 20.60 -13.51
C ASN A 256 -39.47 21.84 -12.60
N ASP A 257 -40.71 22.30 -12.46
CA ASP A 257 -41.09 23.47 -11.68
C ASP A 257 -41.74 23.14 -10.33
N ASN A 258 -41.90 21.87 -9.99
CA ASN A 258 -42.61 21.43 -8.78
C ASN A 258 -41.88 20.30 -8.05
N ALA A 259 -40.72 20.59 -7.49
CA ALA A 259 -39.97 19.60 -6.69
C ALA A 259 -40.69 19.26 -5.38
N PRO A 260 -40.57 18.04 -4.85
CA PRO A 260 -41.18 17.65 -3.57
C PRO A 260 -40.78 18.60 -2.42
N SER A 261 -41.74 18.96 -1.59
CA SER A 261 -41.48 19.85 -0.46
C SER A 261 -40.84 19.15 0.75
N SER A 262 -40.91 17.81 0.79
CA SER A 262 -40.37 16.97 1.86
C SER A 262 -40.09 15.54 1.35
N LYS A 263 -39.31 14.75 2.11
CA LYS A 263 -39.10 13.31 1.81
C LYS A 263 -40.40 12.52 1.72
N SER A 264 -41.39 12.84 2.55
CA SER A 264 -42.71 12.19 2.56
C SER A 264 -43.58 12.53 1.34
N ALA A 265 -43.25 13.59 0.62
CA ALA A 265 -43.94 13.96 -0.63
C ALA A 265 -43.38 13.18 -1.85
N ILE A 266 -42.33 12.42 -1.70
CA ILE A 266 -41.81 11.52 -2.74
C ILE A 266 -42.68 10.26 -2.79
N THR A 267 -43.41 10.05 -3.86
CA THR A 267 -44.41 8.95 -3.97
C THR A 267 -43.98 7.81 -4.90
N ASP A 268 -43.00 8.04 -5.75
CA ASP A 268 -42.53 7.16 -6.83
C ASP A 268 -41.08 6.68 -6.70
N ALA A 269 -40.51 6.80 -5.48
CA ALA A 269 -39.14 6.35 -5.22
C ALA A 269 -38.90 4.91 -5.71
N THR A 270 -38.04 4.76 -6.70
CA THR A 270 -37.82 3.50 -7.44
C THR A 270 -36.35 3.08 -7.31
N ILE A 271 -36.10 1.81 -6.94
CA ILE A 271 -34.75 1.22 -6.85
C ILE A 271 -34.25 0.84 -8.23
N VAL A 272 -33.04 1.28 -8.58
CA VAL A 272 -32.32 0.91 -9.81
C VAL A 272 -31.34 -0.23 -9.55
N TYR A 273 -30.48 -0.06 -8.54
CA TYR A 273 -29.51 -1.05 -8.10
C TYR A 273 -29.72 -1.36 -6.62
N PRO A 274 -30.24 -2.56 -6.30
CA PRO A 274 -30.42 -2.96 -4.88
C PRO A 274 -29.12 -3.01 -4.10
N ASN A 275 -28.03 -3.44 -4.74
CA ASN A 275 -26.66 -3.45 -4.23
C ASN A 275 -25.71 -3.01 -5.34
N ILE A 276 -24.97 -1.91 -5.11
CA ILE A 276 -24.04 -1.37 -6.11
C ILE A 276 -22.60 -1.89 -5.95
N SER A 277 -22.39 -2.95 -5.13
CA SER A 277 -21.07 -3.49 -4.91
C SER A 277 -20.58 -4.38 -6.06
N PHE A 278 -19.27 -4.32 -6.30
CA PHE A 278 -18.60 -5.18 -7.27
C PHE A 278 -18.74 -6.66 -6.96
N VAL A 279 -18.64 -7.48 -7.98
CA VAL A 279 -18.50 -8.93 -7.87
C VAL A 279 -17.27 -9.27 -7.01
N ASN A 280 -17.45 -10.19 -6.03
CA ASN A 280 -16.47 -10.58 -5.02
C ASN A 280 -16.16 -9.52 -3.95
N LEU A 281 -16.81 -8.36 -3.96
CA LEU A 281 -16.69 -7.32 -2.93
C LEU A 281 -18.03 -7.05 -2.22
N GLY A 282 -18.84 -8.08 -2.03
CA GLY A 282 -20.15 -7.99 -1.38
C GLY A 282 -21.33 -7.88 -2.33
N GLY A 283 -21.11 -7.76 -3.64
CA GLY A 283 -22.14 -7.70 -4.68
C GLY A 283 -21.84 -8.55 -5.90
N GLY A 284 -22.51 -8.24 -7.00
CA GLY A 284 -22.36 -8.98 -8.26
C GLY A 284 -22.36 -8.09 -9.51
N LEU A 285 -22.19 -6.76 -9.34
CA LEU A 285 -22.07 -5.85 -10.47
C LEU A 285 -20.66 -5.89 -11.07
N VAL A 286 -20.61 -5.57 -12.35
CA VAL A 286 -19.37 -5.33 -13.09
C VAL A 286 -19.49 -4.02 -13.85
N SER A 287 -18.39 -3.32 -14.03
CA SER A 287 -18.34 -2.07 -14.80
C SER A 287 -18.93 -2.26 -16.19
N GLY A 288 -19.86 -1.39 -16.60
CA GLY A 288 -20.64 -1.50 -17.83
C GLY A 288 -22.02 -2.15 -17.67
N ASN A 289 -22.37 -2.72 -16.51
CA ASN A 289 -23.74 -3.17 -16.27
C ASN A 289 -24.72 -2.00 -16.36
N LYS A 290 -25.80 -2.14 -17.14
CA LYS A 290 -26.76 -1.05 -17.32
C LYS A 290 -28.20 -1.47 -17.15
N VAL A 291 -29.03 -0.50 -16.76
CA VAL A 291 -30.47 -0.61 -16.56
C VAL A 291 -31.15 0.51 -17.34
N GLN A 292 -32.24 0.18 -18.03
CA GLN A 292 -33.17 1.19 -18.55
C GLN A 292 -34.03 1.71 -17.41
N LEU A 293 -34.04 3.02 -17.17
CA LEU A 293 -34.96 3.63 -16.22
C LEU A 293 -36.38 3.64 -16.80
N LEU A 294 -37.37 3.48 -15.93
CA LEU A 294 -38.78 3.46 -16.33
C LEU A 294 -39.51 4.64 -15.64
N TYR A 295 -40.33 5.35 -16.40
CA TYR A 295 -41.21 6.37 -15.86
C TYR A 295 -42.51 5.71 -15.34
N LEU A 296 -42.82 5.93 -14.07
CA LEU A 296 -44.09 5.54 -13.49
C LEU A 296 -45.13 6.64 -13.79
N ASP A 297 -46.00 6.39 -14.77
CA ASP A 297 -47.08 7.33 -15.13
C ASP A 297 -48.05 7.48 -13.94
N PRO A 298 -48.18 8.65 -13.34
CA PRO A 298 -49.07 8.84 -12.21
C PRO A 298 -50.57 8.67 -12.54
N ALA A 299 -50.98 8.86 -13.80
CA ALA A 299 -52.35 8.71 -14.25
C ALA A 299 -52.76 7.26 -14.44
N THR A 300 -51.88 6.45 -15.01
CA THR A 300 -52.18 5.03 -15.36
C THR A 300 -51.62 4.06 -14.32
N GLN A 301 -50.70 4.51 -13.43
CA GLN A 301 -49.96 3.66 -12.50
C GLN A 301 -49.21 2.50 -13.20
N LYS A 302 -48.71 2.75 -14.40
CA LYS A 302 -47.92 1.81 -15.19
C LYS A 302 -46.57 2.39 -15.56
N TYR A 303 -45.60 1.54 -15.74
CA TYR A 303 -44.31 1.93 -16.29
C TYR A 303 -44.36 2.19 -17.80
N THR A 304 -43.58 3.20 -18.22
CA THR A 304 -43.23 3.45 -19.62
C THR A 304 -41.72 3.60 -19.77
N THR A 305 -41.18 3.34 -20.96
CA THR A 305 -39.77 3.49 -21.26
C THR A 305 -39.35 4.94 -21.50
N ARG A 306 -40.33 5.80 -21.81
CA ARG A 306 -40.08 7.23 -22.10
C ARG A 306 -40.58 8.10 -20.96
N PHE A 307 -39.69 8.95 -20.53
CA PHE A 307 -40.01 10.05 -19.60
C PHE A 307 -40.55 11.21 -20.42
N PRO A 308 -41.68 11.84 -20.00
CA PRO A 308 -42.24 12.97 -20.74
C PRO A 308 -41.37 14.23 -20.54
N SER A 309 -41.41 15.13 -21.50
CA SER A 309 -40.87 16.48 -21.40
C SER A 309 -41.35 17.17 -20.13
N GLY A 310 -40.51 17.96 -19.51
CA GLY A 310 -40.83 18.65 -18.25
C GLY A 310 -40.64 17.77 -17.00
N THR A 311 -39.98 16.61 -17.11
CA THR A 311 -39.69 15.73 -15.97
C THR A 311 -38.26 15.93 -15.48
N THR A 312 -38.10 16.07 -14.16
CA THR A 312 -36.82 15.96 -13.46
C THR A 312 -36.67 14.56 -12.88
N ILE A 313 -35.52 13.92 -13.13
CA ILE A 313 -35.10 12.66 -12.49
C ILE A 313 -34.11 13.00 -11.38
N ALA A 314 -34.53 12.77 -10.15
CA ALA A 314 -33.76 13.03 -8.93
C ALA A 314 -33.32 11.70 -8.29
N TRP A 315 -32.22 11.71 -7.58
CA TRP A 315 -31.56 10.51 -7.09
C TRP A 315 -31.59 10.40 -5.56
N PHE A 316 -31.48 9.17 -5.08
CA PHE A 316 -31.15 8.89 -3.68
C PHE A 316 -30.23 7.66 -3.60
N LEU A 317 -29.31 7.72 -2.65
CA LEU A 317 -28.41 6.62 -2.29
C LEU A 317 -28.63 6.30 -0.81
N THR A 318 -28.89 5.02 -0.49
CA THR A 318 -28.99 4.56 0.89
C THR A 318 -27.72 3.83 1.26
N ALA A 319 -26.90 4.43 2.13
CA ALA A 319 -25.67 3.86 2.63
C ALA A 319 -25.94 2.54 3.36
N ASN A 320 -25.27 1.45 2.96
CA ASN A 320 -25.50 0.10 3.49
C ASN A 320 -26.98 -0.34 3.44
N GLY A 321 -27.69 0.04 2.37
CA GLY A 321 -29.14 -0.17 2.24
C GLY A 321 -29.55 -1.60 1.85
N PHE A 322 -28.62 -2.41 1.32
CA PHE A 322 -28.94 -3.75 0.86
C PHE A 322 -29.06 -4.75 2.02
N GLY A 323 -30.25 -5.28 2.23
CA GLY A 323 -30.55 -6.29 3.26
C GLY A 323 -30.90 -7.68 2.70
N GLY A 324 -30.33 -8.06 1.55
CA GLY A 324 -30.61 -9.32 0.87
C GLY A 324 -31.92 -9.27 0.10
N SER A 325 -33.01 -9.79 0.67
CA SER A 325 -34.35 -9.79 0.01
C SER A 325 -35.11 -8.47 0.15
N LYS A 326 -34.63 -7.53 0.95
CA LYS A 326 -35.30 -6.24 1.24
C LYS A 326 -34.29 -5.10 1.23
N ILE A 327 -34.76 -3.93 0.82
CA ILE A 327 -34.01 -2.70 1.00
C ILE A 327 -34.26 -2.20 2.43
N GLY A 328 -33.19 -2.01 3.20
CA GLY A 328 -33.21 -1.51 4.58
C GLY A 328 -33.12 0.01 4.64
N ALA A 329 -33.13 0.53 5.87
CA ALA A 329 -32.88 1.96 6.13
C ALA A 329 -31.38 2.30 6.06
N GLY A 330 -30.50 1.29 6.10
CA GLY A 330 -29.06 1.47 6.12
C GLY A 330 -28.57 2.37 7.25
N TYR A 331 -27.45 3.07 6.99
CA TYR A 331 -26.90 4.09 7.91
C TYR A 331 -27.47 5.48 7.65
N GLY A 332 -28.05 5.71 6.49
CA GLY A 332 -28.68 6.97 6.09
C GLY A 332 -29.02 6.95 4.60
N THR A 333 -29.92 7.85 4.21
CA THR A 333 -30.25 8.06 2.79
C THR A 333 -29.91 9.48 2.41
N TYR A 334 -29.08 9.62 1.40
CA TYR A 334 -28.63 10.88 0.83
C TYR A 334 -29.31 11.13 -0.51
N TYR A 335 -29.79 12.35 -0.69
CA TYR A 335 -30.60 12.75 -1.84
C TYR A 335 -29.85 13.76 -2.70
N SER A 336 -30.10 13.73 -3.99
CA SER A 336 -29.63 14.78 -4.91
C SER A 336 -30.24 16.15 -4.57
N ASP A 337 -31.45 16.17 -3.97
CA ASP A 337 -32.00 17.38 -3.38
C ASP A 337 -31.37 17.64 -2.01
N LYS A 338 -30.41 18.56 -1.97
CA LYS A 338 -29.66 18.94 -0.76
C LYS A 338 -30.53 19.34 0.44
N ARG A 339 -31.81 19.75 0.24
CA ARG A 339 -32.74 20.08 1.32
C ARG A 339 -33.07 18.88 2.20
N PHE A 340 -32.92 17.68 1.67
CA PHE A 340 -33.23 16.42 2.33
C PHE A 340 -32.04 15.79 3.06
N ASN A 341 -30.86 16.35 2.96
CA ASN A 341 -29.65 15.82 3.57
C ASN A 341 -29.41 16.39 4.98
N PRO A 342 -28.83 15.61 5.88
CA PRO A 342 -28.84 15.90 7.32
C PRO A 342 -27.86 16.98 7.77
N GLU A 343 -26.86 17.35 6.93
CA GLU A 343 -25.80 18.29 7.28
C GLU A 343 -26.36 19.65 7.69
N VAL A 344 -25.66 20.31 8.62
CA VAL A 344 -25.99 21.66 9.07
C VAL A 344 -25.40 22.70 8.12
N ALA A 345 -24.14 22.54 7.74
CA ALA A 345 -23.45 23.44 6.83
C ALA A 345 -23.97 23.27 5.39
N LEU A 346 -24.35 24.36 4.74
CA LEU A 346 -25.01 24.34 3.43
C LEU A 346 -24.12 23.81 2.31
N ASP A 347 -22.82 24.04 2.40
CA ASP A 347 -21.81 23.55 1.47
C ASP A 347 -21.54 22.04 1.62
N LYS A 348 -21.95 21.45 2.73
CA LYS A 348 -21.82 20.01 3.00
C LYS A 348 -23.05 19.18 2.59
N LYS A 349 -24.17 19.84 2.27
CA LYS A 349 -25.45 19.17 1.95
C LYS A 349 -25.49 18.46 0.58
N LYS A 350 -24.53 18.70 -0.30
CA LYS A 350 -24.50 18.08 -1.63
C LYS A 350 -23.81 16.71 -1.53
N HIS A 351 -24.49 15.64 -1.93
CA HIS A 351 -24.00 14.25 -1.90
C HIS A 351 -23.84 13.62 -3.28
N ASN A 352 -24.14 14.35 -4.35
CA ASN A 352 -23.85 13.88 -5.69
C ASN A 352 -23.42 15.03 -6.59
N VAL A 353 -22.70 14.69 -7.64
CA VAL A 353 -22.34 15.59 -8.74
C VAL A 353 -22.80 14.98 -10.05
N ILE A 354 -23.22 15.82 -10.99
CA ILE A 354 -23.46 15.44 -12.39
C ILE A 354 -22.59 16.30 -13.27
N LEU A 355 -21.79 15.62 -14.11
CA LEU A 355 -20.85 16.26 -15.05
C LEU A 355 -21.21 15.88 -16.47
N ASN A 356 -21.04 16.80 -17.39
CA ASN A 356 -21.41 16.62 -18.79
C ASN A 356 -20.21 16.23 -19.67
N ASP A 357 -20.24 15.04 -20.22
CA ASP A 357 -19.33 14.62 -21.29
C ASP A 357 -20.00 14.87 -22.67
N THR A 358 -19.77 16.02 -23.23
CA THR A 358 -20.33 16.41 -24.52
C THR A 358 -19.74 15.61 -25.69
N LYS A 359 -18.51 15.10 -25.56
CA LYS A 359 -17.84 14.28 -26.57
C LYS A 359 -18.50 12.92 -26.73
N ARG A 360 -18.84 12.28 -25.61
CA ARG A 360 -19.48 10.95 -25.58
C ARG A 360 -21.00 11.02 -25.42
N LYS A 361 -21.55 12.24 -25.21
CA LYS A 361 -22.99 12.50 -24.97
C LYS A 361 -23.54 11.70 -23.80
N LEU A 362 -22.87 11.75 -22.67
CA LEU A 362 -23.27 11.13 -21.43
C LEU A 362 -23.16 12.10 -20.24
N LEU A 363 -23.88 11.78 -19.17
CA LEU A 363 -23.83 12.50 -17.91
C LEU A 363 -23.15 11.60 -16.87
N LEU A 364 -21.94 11.96 -16.43
CA LEU A 364 -21.24 11.28 -15.34
C LEU A 364 -21.90 11.65 -14.01
N ILE A 365 -22.17 10.67 -13.15
CA ILE A 365 -22.83 10.86 -11.86
C ILE A 365 -21.96 10.20 -10.79
N GLY A 366 -21.51 10.99 -9.81
CA GLY A 366 -20.75 10.52 -8.66
C GLY A 366 -21.49 10.79 -7.36
N PHE A 367 -21.37 9.90 -6.39
CA PHE A 367 -22.02 10.00 -5.09
C PHE A 367 -21.02 9.86 -3.94
N GLU A 368 -21.37 10.52 -2.83
CA GLU A 368 -20.78 10.41 -1.50
C GLU A 368 -21.79 9.73 -0.57
N ASP A 369 -21.40 8.64 0.09
CA ASP A 369 -22.30 7.77 0.87
C ASP A 369 -22.22 8.01 2.39
N LEU A 370 -21.31 8.89 2.84
CA LEU A 370 -21.16 9.26 4.25
C LEU A 370 -21.54 10.74 4.51
N GLN A 371 -21.90 11.01 5.76
CA GLN A 371 -22.17 12.39 6.19
C GLN A 371 -20.90 13.23 6.10
N ARG A 372 -20.92 14.26 5.25
CA ARG A 372 -19.77 15.11 4.89
C ARG A 372 -19.23 16.00 6.01
N GLU A 373 -19.95 16.13 7.12
CA GLU A 373 -19.48 16.81 8.36
C GLU A 373 -18.72 15.88 9.29
N GLN A 374 -18.63 14.58 9.01
CA GLN A 374 -18.02 13.57 9.89
C GLN A 374 -16.83 12.88 9.23
N SER A 375 -17.01 11.65 8.78
CA SER A 375 -15.91 10.76 8.34
C SER A 375 -15.82 10.54 6.84
N SER A 376 -16.50 11.35 6.02
CA SER A 376 -16.44 11.29 4.57
C SER A 376 -15.05 11.73 4.06
N ASP A 377 -14.52 11.06 3.05
CA ASP A 377 -13.31 11.47 2.33
C ASP A 377 -13.59 12.53 1.26
N GLU A 378 -14.88 12.77 0.97
CA GLU A 378 -15.37 13.85 0.11
C GLU A 378 -14.87 13.77 -1.34
N ASP A 379 -14.60 12.58 -1.88
CA ASP A 379 -14.12 12.40 -3.26
C ASP A 379 -15.24 12.13 -4.28
N PHE A 380 -16.47 11.86 -3.79
CA PHE A 380 -17.69 11.66 -4.59
C PHE A 380 -17.61 10.49 -5.58
N ASN A 381 -16.83 9.50 -5.28
CA ASN A 381 -16.69 8.31 -6.09
C ASN A 381 -17.06 7.00 -5.36
N ASP A 382 -17.67 7.09 -4.16
CA ASP A 382 -18.25 5.93 -3.48
C ASP A 382 -19.19 5.12 -4.37
N ALA A 383 -19.85 5.81 -5.32
CA ALA A 383 -20.69 5.19 -6.34
C ALA A 383 -20.67 6.03 -7.62
N VAL A 384 -20.10 5.48 -8.68
CA VAL A 384 -19.95 6.16 -9.96
C VAL A 384 -20.77 5.48 -11.05
N PHE A 385 -21.55 6.28 -11.73
CA PHE A 385 -22.41 5.89 -12.86
C PHE A 385 -22.27 6.89 -14.00
N TYR A 386 -22.72 6.51 -15.17
CA TYR A 386 -23.12 7.51 -16.16
C TYR A 386 -24.52 7.22 -16.69
N SER A 387 -25.22 8.29 -17.07
CA SER A 387 -26.53 8.22 -17.73
C SER A 387 -26.37 8.54 -19.20
N THR A 388 -27.04 7.77 -20.06
CA THR A 388 -27.28 8.11 -21.48
C THR A 388 -28.73 8.40 -21.68
N VAL A 389 -29.02 9.49 -22.42
CA VAL A 389 -30.37 9.96 -22.69
C VAL A 389 -30.60 10.01 -24.19
N THR A 390 -31.70 9.47 -24.66
CA THR A 390 -32.05 9.43 -26.09
C THR A 390 -33.39 10.10 -26.36
N PRO A 391 -33.41 11.19 -27.11
CA PRO A 391 -32.26 11.93 -27.67
C PRO A 391 -31.47 12.71 -26.59
N TYR A 392 -30.19 12.91 -26.80
CA TYR A 392 -29.33 13.66 -25.87
C TYR A 392 -29.77 15.13 -25.73
N THR A 393 -30.36 15.71 -26.78
CA THR A 393 -30.96 17.07 -26.79
C THR A 393 -32.09 17.24 -25.80
N ALA A 394 -32.66 16.14 -25.30
CA ALA A 394 -33.70 16.18 -24.29
C ALA A 394 -33.19 16.62 -22.92
N VAL A 395 -31.88 16.64 -22.70
CA VAL A 395 -31.30 17.06 -21.43
C VAL A 395 -31.01 18.55 -21.44
N LYS A 396 -31.44 19.27 -20.39
CA LYS A 396 -31.05 20.65 -20.13
C LYS A 396 -29.65 20.68 -19.56
N THR A 397 -28.62 20.88 -20.41
CA THR A 397 -27.20 20.70 -20.05
C THR A 397 -26.48 21.94 -19.58
N GLU A 398 -27.10 23.13 -19.63
CA GLU A 398 -26.42 24.43 -19.39
C GLU A 398 -25.87 24.58 -17.97
N ASN A 399 -26.41 23.83 -17.03
CA ASN A 399 -26.02 23.93 -15.61
C ASN A 399 -24.96 22.90 -15.19
N TYR A 400 -24.67 21.90 -16.03
CA TYR A 400 -23.67 20.89 -15.68
C TYR A 400 -22.27 21.37 -16.03
N LYS A 401 -21.34 21.13 -15.12
CA LYS A 401 -19.92 21.31 -15.40
C LYS A 401 -19.44 20.24 -16.37
N PRO A 402 -18.47 20.55 -17.21
CA PRO A 402 -17.84 19.53 -18.07
C PRO A 402 -17.07 18.52 -17.23
N ILE A 403 -16.96 17.30 -17.75
CA ILE A 403 -15.99 16.32 -17.27
C ILE A 403 -14.57 16.88 -17.48
N ASP A 404 -13.66 16.67 -16.51
CA ASP A 404 -12.28 17.12 -16.63
C ASP A 404 -11.43 16.08 -17.40
N THR A 405 -10.24 16.50 -17.78
CA THR A 405 -9.22 15.67 -18.41
C THR A 405 -7.94 15.71 -17.57
N PRO A 406 -7.10 14.68 -17.61
CA PRO A 406 -5.87 14.67 -16.85
C PRO A 406 -5.01 15.90 -17.07
N LYS A 407 -4.49 16.49 -15.98
CA LYS A 407 -3.47 17.54 -16.00
C LYS A 407 -2.13 16.90 -15.66
N ASP A 408 -1.13 17.19 -16.45
CA ASP A 408 0.24 16.69 -16.34
C ASP A 408 1.14 17.82 -16.83
N ALA A 409 1.69 18.58 -15.87
CA ALA A 409 2.34 19.86 -16.17
C ALA A 409 3.74 19.70 -16.79
N ASP A 410 4.43 18.60 -16.49
CA ASP A 410 5.78 18.31 -17.02
C ASP A 410 5.80 17.22 -18.09
N GLU A 411 4.61 16.65 -18.39
CA GLU A 411 4.38 15.69 -19.47
C GLU A 411 5.16 14.36 -19.28
N ASP A 412 5.28 13.88 -18.03
CA ASP A 412 5.97 12.61 -17.72
C ASP A 412 5.05 11.38 -17.77
N GLY A 413 3.72 11.62 -17.78
CA GLY A 413 2.68 10.60 -17.79
C GLY A 413 2.05 10.33 -16.42
N VAL A 414 2.45 11.05 -15.37
CA VAL A 414 1.82 11.07 -14.05
C VAL A 414 0.98 12.34 -13.92
N THR A 415 -0.28 12.21 -13.51
CA THR A 415 -1.11 13.40 -13.32
C THR A 415 -0.62 14.24 -12.13
N ASP A 416 -0.71 15.58 -12.21
CA ASP A 416 -0.29 16.51 -11.16
C ASP A 416 -0.82 16.14 -9.78
N SER A 417 -2.02 15.56 -9.71
CA SER A 417 -2.66 15.16 -8.45
C SER A 417 -2.03 13.91 -7.81
N ARG A 418 -1.24 13.15 -8.55
CA ARG A 418 -0.55 11.93 -8.09
C ARG A 418 0.96 12.07 -8.10
N ASP A 419 1.46 13.09 -8.77
CA ASP A 419 2.88 13.38 -8.88
C ASP A 419 3.38 14.17 -7.67
N GLU A 420 4.43 13.67 -7.02
CA GLU A 420 5.11 14.40 -5.94
C GLU A 420 6.14 15.42 -6.47
N TYR A 421 6.36 15.42 -7.80
CA TYR A 421 7.30 16.32 -8.50
C TYR A 421 6.69 16.93 -9.76
N PRO A 422 5.51 17.57 -9.75
CA PRO A 422 4.69 17.90 -10.91
C PRO A 422 5.29 18.96 -11.86
N ASN A 423 6.56 19.29 -11.71
CA ASN A 423 7.34 20.18 -12.56
C ASN A 423 8.73 19.60 -12.87
N ASP A 424 8.98 18.30 -12.63
CA ASP A 424 10.25 17.63 -12.92
C ASP A 424 10.00 16.28 -13.60
N LYS A 425 9.90 16.28 -14.91
CA LYS A 425 9.62 15.10 -15.74
C LYS A 425 10.53 13.88 -15.54
N ASN A 426 11.55 14.01 -14.71
CA ASN A 426 12.45 12.90 -14.43
C ASN A 426 12.15 12.24 -13.08
N LYS A 427 11.21 12.77 -12.29
CA LYS A 427 10.87 12.29 -10.96
C LYS A 427 9.35 12.25 -10.82
N ALA A 428 8.85 11.27 -10.08
CA ALA A 428 7.42 11.14 -9.80
C ALA A 428 7.12 10.77 -8.36
N PHE A 429 7.80 9.76 -7.79
CA PHE A 429 7.41 9.17 -6.49
C PHE A 429 8.57 9.08 -5.51
N ASN A 430 8.24 9.27 -4.22
CA ASN A 430 9.13 8.99 -3.09
C ASN A 430 8.79 7.60 -2.51
N ASN A 431 9.75 6.68 -2.51
CA ASN A 431 9.61 5.34 -1.95
C ASN A 431 10.58 5.17 -0.77
N TYR A 432 10.04 5.20 0.44
CA TYR A 432 10.82 5.18 1.68
C TYR A 432 11.07 3.76 2.20
N TYR A 433 12.26 3.54 2.76
CA TYR A 433 12.60 2.32 3.46
C TYR A 433 13.26 2.61 4.82
N PRO A 434 12.78 2.02 5.93
CA PRO A 434 11.66 1.05 6.06
C PRO A 434 10.29 1.63 5.70
N SER A 435 10.01 2.88 6.02
CA SER A 435 8.84 3.68 5.63
C SER A 435 9.10 5.16 5.90
N LYS A 436 8.18 6.05 5.52
CA LYS A 436 8.40 7.51 5.58
C LYS A 436 8.81 8.04 6.95
N ASN A 437 8.22 7.51 8.02
CA ASN A 437 8.40 8.03 9.39
C ASN A 437 9.21 7.09 10.29
N ASN A 438 9.59 5.90 9.81
CA ASN A 438 10.31 4.91 10.59
C ASN A 438 11.77 4.82 10.15
N VAL A 439 12.60 4.35 11.05
CA VAL A 439 14.02 4.08 10.79
C VAL A 439 14.33 2.61 10.99
N GLY A 440 15.26 2.09 10.20
CA GLY A 440 15.95 0.85 10.50
C GLY A 440 17.24 1.11 11.25
N THR A 441 17.87 0.07 11.77
CA THR A 441 19.15 0.17 12.49
C THR A 441 20.15 -0.84 11.97
N LEU A 442 21.37 -0.38 11.72
CA LEU A 442 22.57 -1.16 11.50
C LEU A 442 23.39 -1.15 12.77
N ALA A 443 23.87 -2.32 13.20
CA ALA A 443 24.70 -2.45 14.40
C ALA A 443 25.86 -3.40 14.12
N PHE A 444 27.08 -2.98 14.47
CA PHE A 444 28.34 -3.62 14.07
C PHE A 444 29.19 -3.97 15.27
N GLU A 445 29.99 -5.06 15.10
CA GLU A 445 31.14 -5.44 15.89
C GLU A 445 32.43 -5.17 15.10
N ASP A 446 33.49 -4.67 15.71
CA ASP A 446 34.71 -4.25 15.02
C ASP A 446 35.96 -5.11 15.28
N LEU A 447 35.83 -6.18 16.07
CA LEU A 447 36.96 -7.10 16.33
C LEU A 447 37.13 -8.22 15.30
N TRP A 448 36.33 -8.21 14.20
CA TRP A 448 36.52 -9.17 13.10
C TRP A 448 37.97 -9.20 12.62
N PRO A 449 38.57 -10.39 12.36
CA PRO A 449 37.95 -11.72 12.28
C PRO A 449 37.77 -12.44 13.63
N ASN A 450 38.10 -11.83 14.76
CA ASN A 450 37.85 -12.41 16.08
C ASN A 450 36.45 -12.05 16.59
N LYS A 451 35.97 -12.81 17.56
CA LYS A 451 34.58 -12.80 17.99
C LYS A 451 34.13 -11.47 18.63
N GLY A 452 34.96 -10.82 19.44
CA GLY A 452 34.53 -9.68 20.24
C GLY A 452 33.62 -10.06 21.42
N ASP A 453 32.87 -9.12 22.00
CA ASP A 453 31.96 -9.30 23.13
C ASP A 453 30.50 -9.43 22.73
N TYR A 454 30.18 -9.28 21.45
CA TYR A 454 28.86 -9.49 20.84
C TYR A 454 27.76 -8.62 21.45
N ASP A 455 28.05 -7.39 21.73
CA ASP A 455 27.04 -6.44 22.20
C ASP A 455 26.43 -5.55 21.08
N PHE A 456 27.00 -5.65 19.87
CA PHE A 456 26.57 -4.96 18.66
C PHE A 456 26.39 -3.45 18.87
N ASN A 457 27.30 -2.84 19.58
CA ASN A 457 27.27 -1.41 19.87
C ASN A 457 28.55 -0.67 19.48
N ASP A 458 29.56 -1.34 18.89
CA ASP A 458 30.80 -0.74 18.43
C ASP A 458 30.55 0.39 17.43
N LEU A 459 29.55 0.23 16.55
CA LEU A 459 28.97 1.31 15.77
C LEU A 459 27.48 1.05 15.50
N VAL A 460 26.62 1.96 15.97
CA VAL A 460 25.17 1.88 15.75
C VAL A 460 24.70 3.05 14.90
N ILE A 461 24.02 2.74 13.77
CA ILE A 461 23.51 3.72 12.81
C ILE A 461 22.04 3.47 12.55
N ASP A 462 21.17 4.42 12.86
CA ASP A 462 19.80 4.42 12.34
C ASP A 462 19.79 4.94 10.91
N TYR A 463 18.95 4.37 10.04
CA TYR A 463 18.86 4.77 8.65
C TYR A 463 17.40 4.95 8.19
N ASN A 464 17.22 5.87 7.26
CA ASN A 464 16.01 5.97 6.41
C ASN A 464 16.46 6.31 5.00
N TYR A 465 16.03 5.52 4.03
CA TYR A 465 16.30 5.75 2.62
C TYR A 465 15.03 6.22 1.92
N ASN A 466 15.14 7.19 1.02
CA ASN A 466 14.11 7.55 0.07
C ASN A 466 14.64 7.27 -1.35
N GLN A 467 14.08 6.27 -2.00
CA GLN A 467 14.31 5.99 -3.43
C GLN A 467 13.32 6.82 -4.25
N ILE A 468 13.81 7.85 -4.93
CA ILE A 468 12.99 8.65 -5.83
C ILE A 468 12.97 7.95 -7.18
N THR A 469 11.74 7.66 -7.66
CA THR A 469 11.50 7.00 -8.94
C THR A 469 10.82 7.93 -9.93
N ASN A 470 11.06 7.71 -11.23
CA ASN A 470 10.33 8.37 -12.30
C ASN A 470 8.99 7.68 -12.61
N ALA A 471 8.25 8.21 -13.57
CA ALA A 471 6.95 7.67 -14.02
C ALA A 471 7.01 6.19 -14.48
N GLN A 472 8.17 5.71 -14.91
CA GLN A 472 8.41 4.32 -15.30
C GLN A 472 8.84 3.43 -14.12
N ASN A 473 8.75 3.94 -12.89
CA ASN A 473 9.15 3.26 -11.65
C ASN A 473 10.65 2.90 -11.58
N LEU A 474 11.50 3.64 -12.28
CA LEU A 474 12.95 3.50 -12.25
C LEU A 474 13.56 4.48 -11.24
N ILE A 475 14.52 4.03 -10.45
CA ILE A 475 15.25 4.85 -9.48
C ILE A 475 16.08 5.88 -10.26
N VAL A 476 15.96 7.16 -9.92
CA VAL A 476 16.71 8.28 -10.48
C VAL A 476 17.59 8.98 -9.44
N GLU A 477 17.19 8.91 -8.16
CA GLU A 477 17.88 9.54 -7.03
C GLU A 477 17.65 8.74 -5.76
N ILE A 478 18.62 8.73 -4.85
CA ILE A 478 18.48 8.17 -3.51
C ILE A 478 18.87 9.24 -2.50
N ASN A 479 17.99 9.49 -1.54
CA ASN A 479 18.29 10.29 -0.36
C ASN A 479 18.36 9.36 0.86
N ALA A 480 19.47 9.42 1.59
CA ALA A 480 19.68 8.59 2.78
C ALA A 480 19.93 9.47 4.01
N ALA A 481 19.08 9.32 5.02
CA ALA A 481 19.30 9.88 6.35
C ALA A 481 19.95 8.81 7.24
N LEU A 482 21.21 9.02 7.60
CA LEU A 482 22.05 8.07 8.36
C LEU A 482 22.42 8.73 9.69
N THR A 483 21.92 8.20 10.81
CA THR A 483 22.09 8.79 12.14
C THR A 483 23.04 7.94 12.98
N VAL A 484 24.22 8.45 13.26
CA VAL A 484 25.16 7.81 14.20
C VAL A 484 24.59 7.92 15.61
N LYS A 485 24.32 6.77 16.24
CA LYS A 485 23.66 6.65 17.57
C LYS A 485 24.65 6.43 18.69
N ALA A 486 25.59 5.49 18.48
CA ALA A 486 26.52 5.04 19.50
C ALA A 486 27.83 4.59 18.88
N ILE A 487 28.90 4.69 19.67
CA ILE A 487 30.24 4.19 19.38
C ILE A 487 30.75 3.52 20.66
N GLY A 488 30.73 2.16 20.67
CA GLY A 488 31.16 1.31 21.80
C GLY A 488 32.64 0.97 21.77
N ALA A 489 33.28 1.08 20.62
CA ALA A 489 34.68 0.76 20.44
C ALA A 489 35.59 2.00 20.51
N SER A 490 36.85 1.77 20.84
CA SER A 490 37.90 2.79 20.73
C SER A 490 38.43 2.98 19.32
N LEU A 491 38.15 2.01 18.42
CA LEU A 491 38.53 2.06 17.01
C LEU A 491 37.68 3.11 16.26
N ARG A 492 38.34 3.74 15.30
CA ARG A 492 37.65 4.70 14.42
C ARG A 492 37.21 3.98 13.16
N ASN A 493 35.96 3.62 13.09
CA ASN A 493 35.39 2.79 12.04
C ASN A 493 34.71 3.63 10.98
N PRO A 494 35.34 3.95 9.82
CA PRO A 494 34.65 4.53 8.68
C PRO A 494 33.46 3.68 8.25
N PHE A 495 32.47 4.33 7.64
CA PHE A 495 31.27 3.68 7.14
C PHE A 495 31.03 4.01 5.68
N ALA A 496 30.71 2.99 4.89
CA ALA A 496 30.42 3.11 3.48
C ALA A 496 29.28 2.18 3.07
N ILE A 497 28.73 2.39 1.86
CA ILE A 497 27.64 1.60 1.29
C ILE A 497 28.03 1.22 -0.14
N ALA A 498 27.97 -0.07 -0.47
CA ALA A 498 28.14 -0.55 -1.84
C ALA A 498 26.75 -0.77 -2.49
N PHE A 499 26.61 -0.30 -3.73
CA PHE A 499 25.40 -0.40 -4.53
C PHE A 499 25.60 -1.32 -5.73
N ASN A 500 24.56 -2.00 -6.17
CA ASN A 500 24.62 -2.91 -7.30
C ASN A 500 24.53 -2.17 -8.66
N THR A 501 25.36 -1.16 -8.83
CA THR A 501 25.55 -0.40 -10.07
C THR A 501 27.02 -0.06 -10.24
N THR A 502 27.44 0.38 -11.44
CA THR A 502 28.81 0.82 -11.67
C THR A 502 29.05 2.24 -11.14
N PRO A 503 30.30 2.61 -10.78
CA PRO A 503 30.61 3.99 -10.40
C PRO A 503 30.22 5.01 -11.44
N ASP A 504 30.32 4.71 -12.73
CA ASP A 504 29.97 5.60 -13.85
C ASP A 504 28.47 5.89 -13.93
N ASN A 505 27.61 5.05 -13.35
CA ASN A 505 26.18 5.34 -13.28
C ASN A 505 25.80 6.32 -12.17
N ILE A 506 26.71 6.58 -11.24
CA ILE A 506 26.53 7.63 -10.22
C ILE A 506 26.91 8.97 -10.86
N LYS A 507 25.96 9.90 -10.92
CA LYS A 507 26.18 11.24 -11.42
C LYS A 507 26.89 12.11 -10.38
N SER A 508 26.41 12.07 -9.16
CA SER A 508 26.99 12.83 -8.03
C SER A 508 26.58 12.25 -6.68
N VAL A 509 27.47 12.40 -5.71
CA VAL A 509 27.22 12.15 -4.28
C VAL A 509 27.50 13.43 -3.50
N THR A 510 26.56 13.83 -2.64
CA THR A 510 26.74 14.96 -1.72
C THR A 510 26.34 14.59 -0.30
N GLY A 511 26.89 15.32 0.70
CA GLY A 511 26.58 15.11 2.09
C GLY A 511 27.56 14.21 2.84
N GLN A 512 28.57 13.64 2.17
CA GLN A 512 29.65 12.85 2.78
C GLN A 512 30.45 13.68 3.79
N GLN A 513 30.93 13.02 4.88
CA GLN A 513 31.77 13.65 5.90
C GLN A 513 33.15 12.96 5.95
N LEU A 514 34.06 13.37 5.06
CA LEU A 514 35.35 12.75 4.85
C LEU A 514 36.48 13.74 5.21
N ASN A 515 37.26 13.44 6.25
CA ASN A 515 38.27 14.33 6.81
C ASN A 515 39.65 13.64 7.04
N LYS A 516 39.77 12.30 6.80
CA LYS A 516 40.94 11.49 7.16
C LYS A 516 41.70 10.91 5.96
N ASN A 517 41.24 11.14 4.73
CA ASN A 517 41.88 10.59 3.51
C ASN A 517 42.00 9.06 3.50
N ILE A 518 41.01 8.36 4.05
CA ILE A 518 40.96 6.89 4.05
C ILE A 518 40.48 6.37 2.68
N PHE A 519 39.63 7.12 2.01
CA PHE A 519 39.03 6.81 0.74
C PHE A 519 39.66 7.63 -0.39
N GLU A 520 40.02 6.98 -1.50
CA GLU A 520 40.34 7.66 -2.75
C GLU A 520 39.06 7.78 -3.59
N LEU A 521 38.73 9.00 -4.01
CA LEU A 521 37.44 9.27 -4.64
C LEU A 521 37.57 9.62 -6.13
N ASN A 522 36.61 9.10 -6.89
CA ASN A 522 36.28 9.63 -8.22
C ASN A 522 35.63 11.03 -8.09
N THR A 523 35.61 11.78 -9.18
CA THR A 523 35.03 13.13 -9.22
C THR A 523 33.55 13.18 -8.86
N ASN A 524 32.82 12.08 -9.02
CA ASN A 524 31.40 11.96 -8.66
C ASN A 524 31.13 11.56 -7.20
N GLY A 525 32.18 11.36 -6.39
CA GLY A 525 32.10 11.03 -4.97
C GLY A 525 32.05 9.53 -4.65
N THR A 526 32.14 8.64 -5.66
CA THR A 526 32.32 7.21 -5.43
C THR A 526 33.78 6.87 -5.16
N GLU A 527 34.03 5.76 -4.47
CA GLU A 527 35.40 5.28 -4.23
C GLU A 527 36.03 4.75 -5.52
N MET A 528 37.33 5.04 -5.71
CA MET A 528 38.12 4.56 -6.85
C MET A 528 38.43 3.05 -6.75
N ASN A 529 38.79 2.45 -7.88
CA ASN A 529 39.21 1.04 -8.00
C ASN A 529 38.15 0.02 -7.56
N GLN A 530 36.87 0.34 -7.76
CA GLN A 530 35.71 -0.50 -7.45
C GLN A 530 34.95 -0.82 -8.73
N ALA A 531 34.59 -2.09 -8.96
CA ALA A 531 33.71 -2.51 -10.04
C ALA A 531 32.26 -2.09 -9.80
N LYS A 532 31.84 -2.08 -8.54
CA LYS A 532 30.53 -1.57 -8.08
C LYS A 532 30.71 -0.21 -7.43
N ALA A 533 29.64 0.60 -7.49
CA ALA A 533 29.65 1.91 -6.84
C ALA A 533 29.74 1.75 -5.31
N VAL A 534 30.85 2.11 -4.73
CA VAL A 534 31.04 2.24 -3.29
C VAL A 534 30.97 3.72 -2.92
N ILE A 535 30.12 4.04 -1.97
CA ILE A 535 29.90 5.43 -1.51
C ILE A 535 30.31 5.52 -0.05
N PRO A 536 31.48 6.14 0.24
CA PRO A 536 31.86 6.50 1.58
C PRO A 536 30.88 7.50 2.19
N VAL A 537 30.49 7.28 3.43
CA VAL A 537 29.56 8.17 4.15
C VAL A 537 30.33 9.09 5.09
N PHE A 538 31.15 8.49 5.94
CA PHE A 538 32.07 9.19 6.83
C PHE A 538 33.32 8.34 7.07
N ASP A 539 34.43 9.00 7.38
CA ASP A 539 35.72 8.38 7.68
C ASP A 539 36.08 8.39 9.17
N ASP A 540 35.26 9.02 10.03
CA ASP A 540 35.45 9.06 11.48
C ASP A 540 34.12 9.30 12.19
N PRO A 541 33.51 8.29 12.83
CA PRO A 541 32.22 8.44 13.52
C PRO A 541 32.30 9.40 14.72
N PHE A 542 33.47 9.55 15.36
CA PHE A 542 33.64 10.49 16.45
C PHE A 542 33.58 11.95 15.98
N ASN A 543 34.11 12.22 14.78
CA ASN A 543 33.97 13.54 14.16
C ASN A 543 32.52 13.84 13.81
N VAL A 544 31.78 12.86 13.36
CA VAL A 544 30.32 13.01 13.08
C VAL A 544 29.60 13.44 14.37
N LEU A 545 29.84 12.75 15.47
CA LEU A 545 29.21 13.07 16.75
C LEU A 545 29.78 14.36 17.40
N GLY A 546 30.97 14.84 16.99
CA GLY A 546 31.68 15.94 17.65
C GLY A 546 32.18 15.55 19.04
N TYR A 547 32.58 14.27 19.20
CA TYR A 547 33.03 13.72 20.46
C TYR A 547 34.54 13.37 20.40
N THR A 548 35.26 13.68 21.46
CA THR A 548 36.74 13.52 21.52
C THR A 548 37.24 12.37 22.40
N GLY A 549 36.31 11.66 23.08
CA GLY A 549 36.63 10.49 23.91
C GLY A 549 36.82 9.20 23.11
N SER A 550 36.76 8.05 23.78
CA SER A 550 36.99 6.72 23.18
C SER A 550 35.71 5.91 22.94
N ILE A 551 34.69 6.06 23.78
CA ILE A 551 33.38 5.41 23.66
C ILE A 551 32.27 6.39 24.08
N VAL A 552 31.12 6.30 23.48
CA VAL A 552 29.99 7.21 23.74
C VAL A 552 28.66 6.55 23.44
N ASN A 553 27.64 6.82 24.26
CA ASN A 553 26.28 6.33 24.14
C ASN A 553 26.12 4.79 24.30
N THR A 554 27.07 4.12 25.00
CA THR A 554 26.99 2.65 25.22
C THR A 554 27.07 2.29 26.71
N VAL A 555 27.75 3.09 27.54
CA VAL A 555 27.85 2.85 28.98
C VAL A 555 26.72 3.57 29.71
N VAL A 556 25.90 2.83 30.46
CA VAL A 556 24.82 3.43 31.28
C VAL A 556 25.37 4.37 32.34
N GLY A 557 24.98 5.65 32.28
CA GLY A 557 25.52 6.70 33.13
C GLY A 557 26.92 7.18 32.72
N GLY A 558 27.47 6.69 31.61
CA GLY A 558 28.73 7.15 31.01
C GLY A 558 28.56 8.36 30.10
N ALA A 559 29.54 8.56 29.21
CA ALA A 559 29.52 9.65 28.24
C ALA A 559 28.29 9.56 27.30
N TYR A 560 27.63 10.70 27.12
CA TYR A 560 26.50 10.85 26.22
C TYR A 560 26.68 12.06 25.30
N THR A 561 26.37 11.87 24.04
CA THR A 561 26.23 12.95 23.06
C THR A 561 24.96 12.74 22.22
N ALA A 562 24.33 13.82 21.77
CA ALA A 562 23.16 13.71 20.94
C ALA A 562 23.52 13.02 19.62
N PRO A 563 22.74 12.02 19.14
CA PRO A 563 22.92 11.43 17.82
C PRO A 563 22.96 12.48 16.71
N LYS A 564 23.72 12.21 15.65
CA LYS A 564 23.88 13.12 14.51
C LYS A 564 23.51 12.43 13.21
N THR A 565 22.72 13.12 12.39
CA THR A 565 22.27 12.63 11.08
C THR A 565 23.13 13.21 9.97
N ILE A 566 23.57 12.33 9.08
CA ILE A 566 24.20 12.66 7.80
C ILE A 566 23.13 12.45 6.74
N ASN A 567 22.89 13.45 5.90
CA ASN A 567 21.98 13.36 4.79
C ASN A 567 22.79 13.25 3.50
N LEU A 568 22.77 12.07 2.89
CA LEU A 568 23.34 11.83 1.58
C LEU A 568 22.30 12.06 0.49
N LYS A 569 22.74 12.65 -0.62
CA LYS A 569 22.01 12.67 -1.87
C LYS A 569 22.87 12.02 -2.94
N ILE A 570 22.32 11.03 -3.63
CA ILE A 570 22.95 10.25 -4.69
C ILE A 570 22.11 10.38 -5.95
N GLU A 571 22.61 11.05 -6.97
CA GLU A 571 21.95 11.18 -8.27
C GLU A 571 22.51 10.15 -9.24
N LEU A 572 21.64 9.57 -10.07
CA LEU A 572 22.04 8.60 -11.10
C LEU A 572 22.15 9.27 -12.49
N ASN A 573 23.08 8.78 -13.32
CA ASN A 573 23.19 9.18 -14.72
C ASN A 573 22.08 8.55 -15.57
N ASN A 574 21.75 7.29 -15.30
CA ASN A 574 20.69 6.57 -15.99
C ASN A 574 19.73 5.97 -14.97
N PRO A 575 18.41 6.08 -15.19
CA PRO A 575 17.41 5.44 -14.36
C PRO A 575 17.58 3.93 -14.32
N VAL A 576 17.44 3.29 -13.16
CA VAL A 576 17.61 1.84 -12.98
C VAL A 576 16.41 1.21 -12.26
N SER A 577 16.11 -0.04 -12.58
CA SER A 577 15.07 -0.78 -11.86
C SER A 577 15.53 -1.13 -10.44
N VAL A 578 14.59 -1.21 -9.49
CA VAL A 578 14.87 -1.69 -8.13
C VAL A 578 15.49 -3.08 -8.16
N SER A 579 15.04 -3.97 -9.06
CA SER A 579 15.55 -5.33 -9.21
C SER A 579 17.01 -5.41 -9.62
N SER A 580 17.51 -4.44 -10.39
CA SER A 580 18.93 -4.41 -10.79
C SER A 580 19.80 -3.64 -9.79
N PHE A 581 19.24 -2.59 -9.17
CA PHE A 581 19.98 -1.75 -8.22
C PHE A 581 20.07 -2.39 -6.82
N GLY A 582 19.05 -3.15 -6.43
CA GLY A 582 18.89 -3.74 -5.11
C GLY A 582 18.00 -2.92 -4.19
N THR A 583 17.55 -3.56 -3.10
CA THR A 583 16.73 -2.96 -2.07
C THR A 583 17.58 -2.45 -0.90
N ALA A 584 17.15 -1.36 -0.24
CA ALA A 584 17.78 -0.89 0.97
C ALA A 584 17.73 -1.98 2.08
N PRO A 585 18.72 -2.00 3.01
CA PRO A 585 19.79 -1.03 3.19
C PRO A 585 20.99 -1.19 2.24
N TYR A 586 20.87 -1.93 1.15
CA TYR A 586 21.92 -2.26 0.17
C TYR A 586 23.03 -3.12 0.79
N ASN A 587 24.30 -2.77 0.60
CA ASN A 587 25.43 -3.45 1.23
C ASN A 587 26.25 -2.46 2.06
N PRO A 588 25.77 -2.11 3.29
CA PRO A 588 26.51 -1.26 4.21
C PRO A 588 27.64 -2.01 4.89
N PHE A 589 28.75 -1.31 5.16
CA PHE A 589 29.89 -1.89 5.85
C PHE A 589 30.70 -0.86 6.61
N ILE A 590 31.46 -1.34 7.60
CA ILE A 590 32.48 -0.57 8.29
C ILE A 590 33.88 -0.99 7.85
N ILE A 591 34.82 -0.07 8.01
CA ILE A 591 36.25 -0.30 7.86
C ILE A 591 36.88 -0.30 9.24
N VAL A 592 37.37 -1.46 9.67
CA VAL A 592 37.87 -1.63 11.04
C VAL A 592 39.11 -0.78 11.29
N GLY A 593 39.00 0.12 12.26
CA GLY A 593 40.13 0.97 12.68
C GLY A 593 40.69 1.90 11.60
N GLY A 594 39.99 2.05 10.46
CA GLY A 594 40.46 2.84 9.34
C GLY A 594 41.41 2.11 8.40
N GLU A 595 41.64 0.80 8.58
CA GLU A 595 42.40 -0.05 7.65
C GLU A 595 41.53 -0.41 6.42
N ARG A 596 41.67 0.33 5.31
CA ARG A 596 40.72 0.27 4.17
C ARG A 596 40.45 -1.16 3.68
N SER A 597 41.39 -2.06 3.78
CA SER A 597 41.21 -3.43 3.34
C SER A 597 40.50 -4.34 4.36
N LYS A 598 40.24 -3.88 5.57
CA LYS A 598 39.60 -4.65 6.63
C LYS A 598 38.14 -4.26 6.79
N GLU A 599 37.28 -4.97 6.09
CA GLU A 599 35.85 -4.67 5.97
C GLU A 599 34.99 -5.61 6.82
N VAL A 600 33.89 -5.07 7.39
CA VAL A 600 32.83 -5.89 8.02
C VAL A 600 31.49 -5.50 7.39
N HIS A 601 30.88 -6.45 6.70
CA HIS A 601 29.58 -6.33 6.04
C HIS A 601 28.49 -7.10 6.79
N LEU A 602 27.24 -6.91 6.36
CA LEU A 602 26.15 -7.78 6.78
C LEU A 602 26.44 -9.24 6.33
N PRO A 603 26.02 -10.25 7.13
CA PRO A 603 26.26 -11.65 6.79
C PRO A 603 25.67 -12.00 5.42
N GLY A 604 26.42 -12.76 4.64
CA GLY A 604 26.06 -13.14 3.27
C GLY A 604 26.25 -12.04 2.21
N SER A 605 26.66 -10.84 2.60
CA SER A 605 26.98 -9.75 1.66
C SER A 605 28.43 -9.84 1.19
N ALA A 606 28.66 -9.73 -0.12
CA ALA A 606 29.98 -9.77 -0.69
C ALA A 606 30.83 -8.54 -0.27
N PRO A 607 32.15 -8.71 0.00
CA PRO A 607 33.05 -7.60 0.23
C PRO A 607 33.26 -6.74 -1.02
N THR A 608 33.96 -5.61 -0.86
CA THR A 608 34.35 -4.78 -2.00
C THR A 608 35.65 -5.31 -2.65
N ASP A 609 36.06 -4.69 -3.78
CA ASP A 609 37.27 -5.11 -4.51
C ASP A 609 38.57 -4.78 -3.76
N LEU A 610 38.52 -3.93 -2.72
CA LEU A 610 39.69 -3.50 -1.93
C LEU A 610 39.89 -4.30 -0.63
N VAL A 611 39.09 -5.35 -0.38
CA VAL A 611 39.20 -6.18 0.83
C VAL A 611 40.46 -7.00 0.84
N ASP A 612 41.11 -7.21 1.99
CA ASP A 612 42.17 -8.20 2.17
C ASP A 612 41.55 -9.60 2.39
N THR A 613 41.52 -10.38 1.33
CA THR A 613 40.94 -11.74 1.37
C THR A 613 41.73 -12.72 2.23
N SER A 614 42.97 -12.39 2.64
CA SER A 614 43.78 -13.26 3.50
C SER A 614 43.26 -13.36 4.93
N LEU A 615 42.39 -12.44 5.32
CA LEU A 615 41.75 -12.41 6.64
C LEU A 615 40.54 -13.37 6.73
N PHE A 616 39.98 -13.78 5.60
CA PHE A 616 38.83 -14.68 5.56
C PHE A 616 39.21 -16.09 6.01
N GLY A 617 38.30 -16.71 6.81
CA GLY A 617 38.52 -18.02 7.41
C GLY A 617 39.63 -18.04 8.48
N THR A 618 40.01 -16.87 9.04
CA THR A 618 40.95 -16.76 10.16
C THR A 618 40.22 -16.37 11.44
N GLY A 619 40.87 -16.53 12.61
CA GLY A 619 40.26 -16.27 13.89
C GLY A 619 38.96 -17.06 14.11
N ASP A 620 37.89 -16.39 14.41
CA ASP A 620 36.55 -16.98 14.54
C ASP A 620 35.73 -16.89 13.25
N ASP A 621 36.22 -16.23 12.19
CA ASP A 621 35.54 -16.08 10.91
C ASP A 621 35.52 -17.39 10.10
N ASN A 622 34.37 -17.76 9.55
CA ASN A 622 34.17 -18.91 8.71
C ASN A 622 33.73 -18.53 7.26
N THR A 623 34.21 -17.39 6.80
CA THR A 623 33.96 -16.93 5.42
C THR A 623 34.59 -17.90 4.44
N ASP A 624 33.77 -18.34 3.46
CA ASP A 624 34.21 -19.17 2.34
C ASP A 624 33.83 -18.50 1.02
N LEU A 625 34.85 -17.99 0.34
CA LEU A 625 34.71 -17.31 -0.96
C LEU A 625 34.12 -18.20 -2.04
N LYS A 626 34.39 -19.54 -2.01
CA LYS A 626 33.89 -20.48 -3.03
C LYS A 626 32.40 -20.72 -2.91
N SER A 627 31.87 -20.78 -1.68
CA SER A 627 30.45 -20.99 -1.42
C SER A 627 29.71 -19.66 -1.24
N GLN A 628 30.37 -18.51 -1.41
CA GLN A 628 29.82 -17.16 -1.23
C GLN A 628 29.22 -16.94 0.17
N LYS A 629 29.85 -17.51 1.19
CA LYS A 629 29.52 -17.28 2.59
C LYS A 629 30.44 -16.22 3.14
N TYR A 630 29.88 -15.13 3.63
CA TYR A 630 30.65 -13.99 4.09
C TYR A 630 30.25 -13.58 5.49
N TYR A 631 31.22 -13.20 6.31
CA TYR A 631 31.06 -12.51 7.62
C TYR A 631 30.17 -13.26 8.61
N MET A 632 30.42 -14.56 8.74
CA MET A 632 29.80 -15.44 9.73
C MET A 632 30.83 -16.34 10.40
N SER A 633 30.69 -16.58 11.71
CA SER A 633 31.49 -17.55 12.42
C SER A 633 31.08 -18.99 12.13
N ASP A 634 31.88 -19.98 12.58
CA ASP A 634 31.55 -21.41 12.53
C ASP A 634 30.28 -21.76 13.34
N LYS A 635 29.91 -20.90 14.32
CA LYS A 635 28.69 -21.00 15.12
C LYS A 635 27.55 -20.15 14.59
N PHE A 636 27.65 -19.69 13.34
CA PHE A 636 26.65 -18.83 12.69
C PHE A 636 26.33 -17.54 13.49
N LEU A 637 27.35 -16.90 14.03
CA LEU A 637 27.22 -15.59 14.65
C LEU A 637 27.76 -14.53 13.67
N PRO A 638 27.01 -13.44 13.43
CA PRO A 638 27.41 -12.38 12.50
C PRO A 638 28.27 -11.31 13.22
N TRP A 639 28.98 -10.46 12.49
CA TRP A 639 29.61 -9.24 13.00
C TRP A 639 28.83 -7.96 12.68
N ALA A 640 27.71 -8.09 11.98
CA ALA A 640 26.81 -6.99 11.71
C ALA A 640 25.37 -7.50 11.64
N ILE A 641 24.42 -6.70 12.11
CA ILE A 641 23.00 -6.97 12.00
C ILE A 641 22.27 -5.78 11.40
N ASN A 642 21.22 -6.08 10.62
CA ASN A 642 20.26 -5.12 10.10
C ASN A 642 18.89 -5.38 10.68
N LEU A 643 18.26 -4.38 11.23
CA LEU A 643 16.88 -4.44 11.75
C LEU A 643 16.01 -3.39 11.06
N PRO A 644 14.82 -3.76 10.52
CA PRO A 644 13.95 -2.83 9.82
C PRO A 644 13.14 -1.92 10.77
N VAL A 645 13.61 -1.78 11.99
CA VAL A 645 13.05 -0.95 13.06
C VAL A 645 14.17 -0.31 13.87
N GLN A 646 13.83 0.68 14.67
CA GLN A 646 14.77 1.23 15.64
C GLN A 646 15.15 0.18 16.69
N PHE A 647 16.45 -0.03 16.87
CA PHE A 647 17.01 -1.01 17.78
C PHE A 647 17.41 -0.41 19.12
N ALA A 648 16.94 -1.03 20.21
CA ALA A 648 17.42 -0.76 21.55
C ALA A 648 18.69 -1.62 21.78
N TYR A 649 19.85 -1.13 21.39
CA TYR A 649 21.09 -1.92 21.44
C TYR A 649 21.53 -2.22 22.87
N PRO A 650 22.25 -3.35 23.09
CA PRO A 650 22.82 -3.69 24.39
C PRO A 650 23.80 -2.64 24.91
N ALA A 651 23.88 -2.50 26.21
CA ALA A 651 24.90 -1.66 26.83
C ALA A 651 26.29 -2.32 26.71
N GLU A 652 27.34 -1.54 26.82
CA GLU A 652 28.74 -1.96 26.74
C GLU A 652 29.01 -3.27 27.51
N LYS A 653 29.62 -4.26 26.85
CA LYS A 653 29.91 -5.61 27.37
C LYS A 653 28.70 -6.42 27.78
N GLN A 654 27.53 -6.12 27.25
CA GLN A 654 26.31 -6.93 27.43
C GLN A 654 26.03 -7.75 26.19
N ASP A 655 26.49 -8.99 26.15
CA ASP A 655 26.25 -9.93 25.06
C ASP A 655 24.77 -9.93 24.61
N ILE A 656 24.52 -9.80 23.29
CA ILE A 656 23.17 -9.73 22.71
C ILE A 656 22.31 -10.93 23.10
N THR A 657 22.90 -12.13 23.27
CA THR A 657 22.15 -13.34 23.64
C THR A 657 21.58 -13.29 25.05
N LYS A 658 22.12 -12.38 25.90
CA LYS A 658 21.65 -12.13 27.26
C LYS A 658 20.72 -10.92 27.33
N ALA A 659 20.87 -9.98 26.42
CA ALA A 659 20.01 -8.81 26.31
C ALA A 659 18.70 -9.15 25.54
N TYR A 660 18.81 -9.97 24.51
CA TYR A 660 17.70 -10.45 23.69
C TYR A 660 17.59 -11.99 23.82
N LEU A 661 16.71 -12.44 24.69
CA LEU A 661 16.62 -13.85 25.14
C LEU A 661 16.19 -14.81 24.01
N MET A 662 15.53 -14.31 22.97
CA MET A 662 15.08 -15.11 21.84
C MET A 662 16.07 -15.14 20.67
N PHE A 663 17.17 -14.35 20.73
CA PHE A 663 18.17 -14.29 19.66
C PHE A 663 18.75 -15.67 19.31
N ASN A 664 19.19 -16.43 20.33
CA ASN A 664 19.71 -17.78 20.11
C ASN A 664 18.67 -18.74 19.52
N ASN A 665 17.43 -18.66 19.99
CA ASN A 665 16.33 -19.51 19.50
C ASN A 665 16.02 -19.18 18.03
N TRP A 666 16.03 -17.90 17.67
CA TRP A 666 15.89 -17.45 16.28
C TRP A 666 17.06 -17.94 15.41
N ALA A 667 18.29 -17.74 15.83
CA ALA A 667 19.47 -18.17 15.10
C ALA A 667 19.54 -19.70 14.94
N ASN A 668 19.28 -20.46 16.03
CA ASN A 668 19.25 -21.92 16.02
C ASN A 668 18.12 -22.47 15.13
N SER A 669 17.00 -21.78 15.04
CA SER A 669 15.90 -22.16 14.13
C SER A 669 16.11 -21.68 12.70
N ARG A 670 17.21 -20.99 12.40
CA ARG A 670 17.51 -20.37 11.11
C ARG A 670 16.45 -19.37 10.67
N GLY A 671 16.03 -18.56 11.59
CA GLY A 671 15.03 -17.52 11.32
C GLY A 671 13.58 -18.01 11.23
N TYR A 672 13.29 -19.31 11.46
CA TYR A 672 11.91 -19.80 11.43
C TYR A 672 11.11 -19.47 12.67
N ASN A 673 11.75 -19.47 13.85
CA ASN A 673 11.10 -19.15 15.12
C ASN A 673 11.56 -17.78 15.61
N TYR A 674 10.71 -17.07 16.32
CA TYR A 674 11.04 -15.78 16.92
C TYR A 674 11.61 -14.77 15.89
N MET A 675 10.99 -14.69 14.72
CA MET A 675 11.37 -13.74 13.66
C MET A 675 11.32 -12.27 14.11
N ASP A 676 10.61 -12.02 15.21
CA ASP A 676 10.42 -10.74 15.89
C ASP A 676 11.27 -10.59 17.15
N TRP A 677 12.33 -11.40 17.32
CA TRP A 677 13.18 -11.47 18.50
C TRP A 677 13.69 -10.13 19.00
N TYR A 678 13.80 -9.16 18.12
CA TYR A 678 14.30 -7.79 18.39
C TYR A 678 13.20 -6.84 18.90
N GLN A 679 11.95 -7.23 18.86
CA GLN A 679 10.82 -6.39 19.27
C GLN A 679 10.64 -6.37 20.80
N ASP A 680 9.91 -5.36 21.29
CA ASP A 680 9.57 -5.22 22.69
C ASP A 680 8.38 -6.10 23.07
N VAL A 681 8.58 -7.42 22.96
CA VAL A 681 7.61 -8.41 23.38
C VAL A 681 7.95 -8.85 24.81
N LYS A 682 6.94 -9.00 25.64
CA LYS A 682 7.14 -9.43 27.05
C LYS A 682 7.92 -10.75 27.12
N GLY A 683 9.06 -10.73 27.78
CA GLY A 683 9.96 -11.88 27.95
C GLY A 683 10.98 -12.08 26.83
N TYR A 684 11.02 -11.23 25.81
CA TYR A 684 12.01 -11.32 24.74
C TYR A 684 13.32 -10.64 25.07
N ARG A 685 13.30 -9.60 25.93
CA ARG A 685 14.51 -8.84 26.26
C ARG A 685 14.65 -8.56 27.75
N ASP A 686 15.90 -8.46 28.20
CA ASP A 686 16.28 -7.98 29.53
C ASP A 686 16.63 -6.47 29.42
N ALA A 687 15.67 -5.62 29.77
CA ALA A 687 15.83 -4.18 29.71
C ALA A 687 16.99 -3.62 30.56
N SER A 688 17.43 -4.36 31.59
CA SER A 688 18.57 -3.94 32.45
C SER A 688 19.92 -4.02 31.72
N LYS A 689 19.97 -4.73 30.59
CA LYS A 689 21.16 -4.92 29.76
C LYS A 689 21.19 -4.02 28.52
N LEU A 690 20.15 -3.23 28.32
CA LEU A 690 20.06 -2.31 27.22
C LEU A 690 20.65 -0.93 27.62
N PHE A 691 21.21 -0.24 26.65
CA PHE A 691 21.64 1.12 26.87
C PHE A 691 20.42 2.04 27.07
N VAL A 692 20.47 2.80 28.17
CA VAL A 692 19.48 3.83 28.50
C VAL A 692 20.25 5.10 28.90
N LYS A 693 19.90 6.20 28.27
CA LYS A 693 20.38 7.51 28.73
C LYS A 693 19.82 7.76 30.12
N LYS A 694 20.70 7.98 31.10
CA LYS A 694 20.38 8.43 32.47
C LYS A 694 20.51 9.92 32.59
#